data_f0710fa33c273f266f4e4c573fe7c7ee
#
_entry.id   f0710fa33c273f266f4e4c573fe7c7ee
#
_cell.length_a   1.000
_cell.length_b   1.000
_cell.length_c   1.000
_cell.angle_alpha   90.00
_cell.angle_beta   90.00
_cell.angle_gamma   90.00
#
_symmetry.space_group_name_H-M   'P 1'
#
loop_
_entity.id
_entity.type
_entity.pdbx_description
1 polymer ?
#
loop_
_entity_poly.entity_id
_entity_poly.type
_entity_poly.pdbx_seq_one_letter_code
_entity_poly.pdbx_strand_id
1 'polypeptide(L)'
;MQFHLNGFEPGDPEVADPSERYPASGAQGSVPEEVDVLIVGCGPAGLTLAAQLSAFPDIKTCIVEQKPGPLLRGQADGVACRTMEMFHAFGFSAKVLKEACWINETTFWKPDDKVPDKIIRSGWVRDVEDGLSEFPHVVLNQARVHDFYLDVMRRSAAKLEPHYSRRVVAVKPANGADGNEPPGATVTLERVDPEHAGQQETVRARYVVGCDGARSIVRTSIGRELSGDSANHAWGVMDVLGVTDFPDIRCKCLIQSAHEGSIIVIPREGGYLFRLYVELAKLDVGERVAARNITLDALIATAQRILNPYRFEAKEVPWWSVYEIGQRLTDKFDEVPQAETATRLPSVFIAGDACHTHSPKAGQGMNVSMQDAFNLGWKLMSVLRGRCPPSLLHTYSAERRAIAKELIDFDREWAAMLATTHEDGGAADPAKTQSYFVKHGRYTAGTATRYTPSRLTGGSDHQHLAEGLVVGARFHSAPVIRLADAKPVHLGHVVGADGRFRIFIFAGSGDPAARDSGVRRLCDFLAESPGSPIRKYTRPGEDIDSVIDVRAVFPQPHRELAIEAMPALLLPRKGRYGLCDYEKIFCAEPDSSRDIFTLRGIDRETGCIVVVRPDQYVAHVLPIDEHGRLASYFDGFMLPQGEGRSRPDASISSASRSVAV
;
A
#
# COMPACT_ATOMS: atom_id res chain seq x y z
N MET A 1 -2.99 9.13 17.69
CA MET A 1 -4.24 8.56 18.22
C MET A 1 -4.76 9.50 19.29
N GLN A 2 -6.08 9.70 19.37
CA GLN A 2 -6.70 10.71 20.26
C GLN A 2 -7.47 10.02 21.41
N PHE A 3 -6.80 9.14 22.11
CA PHE A 3 -7.41 8.22 23.08
C PHE A 3 -8.22 8.93 24.17
N HIS A 4 -7.64 9.96 24.79
CA HIS A 4 -8.34 10.70 25.86
C HIS A 4 -9.07 11.96 25.40
N LEU A 5 -9.30 12.13 24.11
CA LEU A 5 -9.84 13.35 23.52
C LEU A 5 -11.21 13.75 24.13
N ASN A 6 -12.06 12.75 24.38
CA ASN A 6 -13.41 12.95 24.93
C ASN A 6 -13.56 12.54 26.40
N GLY A 7 -12.48 12.40 27.12
CA GLY A 7 -12.40 12.01 28.52
C GLY A 7 -11.38 10.88 28.73
N PHE A 8 -11.07 10.62 30.00
CA PHE A 8 -10.16 9.53 30.36
C PHE A 8 -10.82 8.18 30.07
N GLU A 9 -10.14 7.34 29.32
CA GLU A 9 -10.53 5.98 28.99
C GLU A 9 -9.41 5.02 29.40
N PRO A 10 -9.67 4.03 30.28
CA PRO A 10 -8.66 3.03 30.67
C PRO A 10 -8.49 1.97 29.57
N GLY A 11 -7.31 1.40 29.47
CA GLY A 11 -7.05 0.26 28.59
C GLY A 11 -6.12 0.55 27.41
N ASP A 12 -6.22 -0.28 26.38
CA ASP A 12 -5.39 -0.19 25.18
C ASP A 12 -5.92 0.90 24.23
N PRO A 13 -5.15 1.97 23.97
CA PRO A 13 -5.58 3.07 23.09
C PRO A 13 -5.73 2.66 21.62
N GLU A 14 -5.26 1.50 21.23
CA GLU A 14 -5.43 0.97 19.88
C GLU A 14 -6.79 0.28 19.68
N VAL A 15 -7.54 0.02 20.76
CA VAL A 15 -8.87 -0.60 20.71
C VAL A 15 -9.95 0.46 20.79
N ALA A 16 -10.67 0.68 19.71
CA ALA A 16 -11.82 1.59 19.68
C ALA A 16 -13.09 0.90 20.20
N ASP A 17 -14.02 1.68 20.76
CA ASP A 17 -15.35 1.17 21.09
C ASP A 17 -16.14 0.81 19.82
N PRO A 18 -17.04 -0.19 19.91
CA PRO A 18 -17.92 -0.54 18.81
C PRO A 18 -18.81 0.64 18.40
N SER A 19 -19.03 0.81 17.12
CA SER A 19 -19.97 1.81 16.63
C SER A 19 -21.42 1.43 16.98
N GLU A 20 -22.18 2.36 17.55
CA GLU A 20 -23.61 2.18 17.82
C GLU A 20 -24.44 2.10 16.53
N ARG A 21 -23.98 2.75 15.46
CA ARG A 21 -24.71 2.85 14.19
C ARG A 21 -24.74 1.54 13.39
N TYR A 22 -23.65 0.80 13.40
CA TYR A 22 -23.51 -0.50 12.72
C TYR A 22 -22.89 -1.50 13.70
N PRO A 23 -23.70 -2.23 14.45
CA PRO A 23 -23.20 -3.26 15.35
C PRO A 23 -22.42 -4.29 14.53
N ALA A 24 -21.33 -4.81 15.09
CA ALA A 24 -20.49 -5.81 14.47
C ALA A 24 -21.36 -6.98 13.95
N SER A 25 -21.33 -7.23 12.65
CA SER A 25 -21.88 -8.45 12.09
C SER A 25 -20.94 -9.59 12.47
N GLY A 26 -21.41 -10.47 13.35
CA GLY A 26 -20.61 -11.63 13.77
C GLY A 26 -20.18 -12.48 12.58
N ALA A 27 -18.95 -12.94 12.57
CA ALA A 27 -18.32 -13.72 11.48
C ALA A 27 -19.04 -15.03 11.11
N GLN A 28 -20.04 -15.45 11.87
CA GLN A 28 -20.81 -16.71 11.69
C GLN A 28 -22.23 -16.50 11.16
N GLY A 29 -22.70 -15.25 11.01
CA GLY A 29 -24.05 -14.96 10.49
C GLY A 29 -24.12 -14.95 8.96
N SER A 30 -25.35 -14.76 8.43
CA SER A 30 -25.57 -14.42 7.01
C SER A 30 -24.87 -13.11 6.66
N VAL A 31 -24.41 -12.99 5.41
CA VAL A 31 -23.89 -11.71 4.92
C VAL A 31 -24.99 -10.64 4.90
N PRO A 32 -24.69 -9.35 5.12
CA PRO A 32 -25.67 -8.29 5.01
C PRO A 32 -26.28 -8.22 3.59
N GLU A 33 -27.60 -8.03 3.49
CA GLU A 33 -28.27 -7.89 2.17
C GLU A 33 -27.83 -6.63 1.41
N GLU A 34 -27.49 -5.57 2.14
CA GLU A 34 -27.08 -4.27 1.59
C GLU A 34 -25.84 -3.73 2.29
N VAL A 35 -24.88 -3.26 1.50
CA VAL A 35 -23.64 -2.67 2.00
C VAL A 35 -23.19 -1.47 1.13
N ASP A 36 -22.38 -0.58 1.69
CA ASP A 36 -21.73 0.47 0.90
C ASP A 36 -20.57 -0.11 0.08
N VAL A 37 -19.75 -0.98 0.70
CA VAL A 37 -18.60 -1.62 0.02
C VAL A 37 -18.61 -3.12 0.31
N LEU A 38 -18.60 -3.92 -0.76
CA LEU A 38 -18.32 -5.35 -0.70
C LEU A 38 -16.90 -5.62 -1.23
N ILE A 39 -16.06 -6.18 -0.39
CA ILE A 39 -14.71 -6.60 -0.73
C ILE A 39 -14.72 -8.12 -0.95
N VAL A 40 -14.22 -8.57 -2.09
CA VAL A 40 -14.16 -9.99 -2.46
C VAL A 40 -12.73 -10.50 -2.39
N GLY A 41 -12.46 -11.36 -1.42
CA GLY A 41 -11.14 -11.96 -1.18
C GLY A 41 -10.36 -11.33 -0.03
N CYS A 42 -9.85 -12.18 0.87
CA CYS A 42 -9.01 -11.82 2.03
C CYS A 42 -7.52 -11.97 1.73
N GLY A 43 -7.09 -11.66 0.50
CA GLY A 43 -5.69 -11.51 0.14
C GLY A 43 -5.12 -10.18 0.66
N PRO A 44 -3.81 -9.89 0.40
CA PRO A 44 -3.16 -8.66 0.87
C PRO A 44 -3.90 -7.39 0.45
N ALA A 45 -4.39 -7.31 -0.80
CA ALA A 45 -5.17 -6.17 -1.29
C ALA A 45 -6.49 -6.01 -0.51
N GLY A 46 -7.28 -7.09 -0.38
CA GLY A 46 -8.56 -7.05 0.30
C GLY A 46 -8.46 -6.67 1.76
N LEU A 47 -7.49 -7.24 2.48
CA LEU A 47 -7.27 -6.93 3.89
C LEU A 47 -6.74 -5.51 4.11
N THR A 48 -5.87 -4.99 3.23
CA THR A 48 -5.44 -3.58 3.28
C THR A 48 -6.63 -2.63 3.12
N LEU A 49 -7.49 -2.89 2.13
CA LEU A 49 -8.69 -2.08 1.90
C LEU A 49 -9.66 -2.18 3.08
N ALA A 50 -9.91 -3.38 3.58
CA ALA A 50 -10.80 -3.62 4.72
C ALA A 50 -10.29 -2.93 6.00
N ALA A 51 -8.99 -3.04 6.29
CA ALA A 51 -8.38 -2.36 7.43
C ALA A 51 -8.49 -0.83 7.32
N GLN A 52 -8.30 -0.27 6.12
CA GLN A 52 -8.47 1.18 5.91
C GLN A 52 -9.92 1.62 6.10
N LEU A 53 -10.89 0.90 5.53
CA LEU A 53 -12.31 1.24 5.64
C LEU A 53 -12.87 0.98 7.03
N SER A 54 -12.33 0.04 7.79
CA SER A 54 -12.76 -0.27 9.16
C SER A 54 -12.58 0.89 10.15
N ALA A 55 -11.71 1.86 9.83
CA ALA A 55 -11.58 3.10 10.59
C ALA A 55 -12.81 4.03 10.48
N PHE A 56 -13.72 3.76 9.53
CA PHE A 56 -14.88 4.58 9.22
C PHE A 56 -16.18 3.80 9.46
N PRO A 57 -16.67 3.74 10.72
CA PRO A 57 -17.84 2.93 11.08
C PRO A 57 -19.15 3.46 10.49
N ASP A 58 -19.14 4.61 9.85
CA ASP A 58 -20.25 5.18 9.09
C ASP A 58 -20.32 4.65 7.63
N ILE A 59 -19.38 3.83 7.21
CA ILE A 59 -19.36 3.13 5.93
C ILE A 59 -19.62 1.63 6.18
N LYS A 60 -20.75 1.13 5.71
CA LYS A 60 -21.13 -0.27 5.87
C LYS A 60 -20.28 -1.14 4.93
N THR A 61 -19.17 -1.66 5.45
CA THR A 61 -18.22 -2.50 4.73
C THR A 61 -18.44 -3.98 5.05
N CYS A 62 -18.42 -4.83 4.04
CA CYS A 62 -18.41 -6.29 4.17
C CYS A 62 -17.23 -6.86 3.38
N ILE A 63 -16.55 -7.88 3.92
CA ILE A 63 -15.50 -8.62 3.23
C ILE A 63 -15.80 -10.11 3.26
N VAL A 64 -15.69 -10.78 2.10
CA VAL A 64 -16.00 -12.20 1.92
C VAL A 64 -14.77 -12.97 1.41
N GLU A 65 -14.64 -14.23 1.84
CA GLU A 65 -13.54 -15.12 1.44
C GLU A 65 -14.05 -16.54 1.23
N GLN A 66 -13.64 -17.18 0.12
CA GLN A 66 -14.05 -18.55 -0.20
C GLN A 66 -13.39 -19.62 0.69
N LYS A 67 -12.21 -19.33 1.26
CA LYS A 67 -11.53 -20.24 2.19
C LYS A 67 -12.27 -20.31 3.52
N PRO A 68 -12.11 -21.41 4.29
CA PRO A 68 -12.83 -21.61 5.54
C PRO A 68 -12.32 -20.78 6.72
N GLY A 69 -11.21 -20.07 6.58
CA GLY A 69 -10.60 -19.27 7.64
C GLY A 69 -9.40 -18.48 7.18
N PRO A 70 -8.69 -17.84 8.13
CA PRO A 70 -7.48 -17.07 7.85
C PRO A 70 -6.41 -17.91 7.15
N LEU A 71 -5.56 -17.23 6.40
CA LEU A 71 -4.42 -17.86 5.73
C LEU A 71 -3.42 -18.38 6.76
N LEU A 72 -3.09 -19.67 6.71
CA LEU A 72 -2.12 -20.29 7.62
C LEU A 72 -0.70 -20.28 7.06
N ARG A 73 -0.56 -20.32 5.73
CA ARG A 73 0.73 -20.35 5.03
C ARG A 73 0.60 -19.50 3.78
N GLY A 74 1.52 -18.55 3.59
CA GLY A 74 1.52 -17.62 2.46
C GLY A 74 2.55 -17.95 1.41
N GLN A 75 2.30 -17.50 0.19
CA GLN A 75 3.23 -17.63 -0.94
C GLN A 75 4.23 -16.48 -0.95
N ALA A 76 3.78 -15.25 -0.71
CA ALA A 76 4.63 -14.07 -0.65
C ALA A 76 5.28 -13.92 0.74
N ASP A 77 6.40 -13.21 0.76
CA ASP A 77 7.18 -12.97 1.98
C ASP A 77 7.96 -11.63 1.99
N GLY A 78 8.38 -11.14 0.82
CA GLY A 78 9.13 -9.88 0.72
C GLY A 78 8.25 -8.66 1.00
N VAL A 79 8.68 -7.81 1.93
CA VAL A 79 8.02 -6.56 2.31
C VAL A 79 8.99 -5.40 2.07
N ALA A 80 8.71 -4.62 1.03
CA ALA A 80 9.53 -3.49 0.61
C ALA A 80 9.46 -2.32 1.61
N CYS A 81 10.47 -1.45 1.62
CA CYS A 81 10.53 -0.28 2.50
C CYS A 81 9.26 0.56 2.42
N ARG A 82 8.75 0.81 1.21
CA ARG A 82 7.49 1.57 1.00
C ARG A 82 6.30 0.92 1.69
N THR A 83 6.23 -0.40 1.69
CA THR A 83 5.17 -1.15 2.36
C THR A 83 5.31 -1.07 3.88
N MET A 84 6.54 -1.04 4.39
CA MET A 84 6.79 -0.78 5.82
C MET A 84 6.33 0.61 6.26
N GLU A 85 6.53 1.66 5.42
CA GLU A 85 5.97 2.99 5.64
C GLU A 85 4.44 2.96 5.70
N MET A 86 3.81 2.19 4.82
CA MET A 86 2.36 1.96 4.83
C MET A 86 1.92 1.19 6.08
N PHE A 87 2.64 0.14 6.51
CA PHE A 87 2.35 -0.57 7.75
C PHE A 87 2.45 0.33 8.98
N HIS A 88 3.37 1.31 8.94
CA HIS A 88 3.43 2.34 9.97
C HIS A 88 2.15 3.19 10.00
N ALA A 89 1.61 3.57 8.84
CA ALA A 89 0.35 4.30 8.78
C ALA A 89 -0.85 3.54 9.38
N PHE A 90 -0.81 2.19 9.34
CA PHE A 90 -1.77 1.31 10.02
C PHE A 90 -1.41 0.97 11.46
N GLY A 91 -0.25 1.42 11.98
CA GLY A 91 0.15 1.28 13.38
C GLY A 91 0.87 -0.02 13.75
N PHE A 92 1.18 -0.92 12.79
CA PHE A 92 1.77 -2.23 13.12
C PHE A 92 3.21 -2.47 12.60
N SER A 93 3.87 -1.47 12.00
CA SER A 93 5.25 -1.64 11.50
C SER A 93 6.23 -2.14 12.57
N ALA A 94 6.12 -1.67 13.82
CA ALA A 94 6.96 -2.10 14.91
C ALA A 94 6.81 -3.61 15.24
N LYS A 95 5.59 -4.15 15.13
CA LYS A 95 5.32 -5.59 15.29
C LYS A 95 6.00 -6.39 14.17
N VAL A 96 5.90 -5.90 12.92
CA VAL A 96 6.57 -6.52 11.76
C VAL A 96 8.08 -6.50 11.92
N LEU A 97 8.69 -5.35 12.28
CA LEU A 97 10.14 -5.23 12.48
C LEU A 97 10.68 -6.21 13.53
N LYS A 98 9.88 -6.49 14.55
CA LYS A 98 10.25 -7.42 15.63
C LYS A 98 10.25 -8.88 15.19
N GLU A 99 9.31 -9.27 14.32
CA GLU A 99 9.13 -10.67 13.90
C GLU A 99 9.89 -11.00 12.61
N ALA A 100 10.04 -10.03 11.69
CA ALA A 100 10.58 -10.23 10.36
C ALA A 100 12.10 -10.46 10.34
N CYS A 101 12.57 -11.13 9.29
CA CYS A 101 13.99 -11.14 8.94
C CYS A 101 14.32 -9.88 8.13
N TRP A 102 15.34 -9.15 8.56
CA TRP A 102 15.81 -7.94 7.85
C TRP A 102 16.77 -8.31 6.73
N ILE A 103 16.59 -7.73 5.57
CA ILE A 103 17.48 -7.88 4.43
C ILE A 103 18.32 -6.61 4.30
N ASN A 104 19.52 -6.65 4.84
CA ASN A 104 20.44 -5.52 4.83
C ASN A 104 21.40 -5.59 3.65
N GLU A 105 21.82 -6.82 3.28
CA GLU A 105 22.77 -7.08 2.21
C GLU A 105 22.31 -8.22 1.33
N THR A 106 22.67 -8.14 0.05
CA THR A 106 22.48 -9.19 -0.95
C THR A 106 23.84 -9.65 -1.43
N THR A 107 24.10 -10.97 -1.40
CA THR A 107 25.35 -11.57 -1.86
C THR A 107 25.17 -12.21 -3.24
N PHE A 108 26.24 -12.20 -4.02
CA PHE A 108 26.28 -12.78 -5.36
C PHE A 108 27.31 -13.89 -5.41
N TRP A 109 26.91 -15.01 -6.01
CA TRP A 109 27.71 -16.21 -6.14
C TRP A 109 27.74 -16.67 -7.60
N LYS A 110 28.92 -17.09 -8.08
CA LYS A 110 29.15 -17.53 -9.45
C LYS A 110 29.91 -18.85 -9.45
N PRO A 111 29.95 -19.57 -10.59
CA PRO A 111 30.88 -20.71 -10.77
C PRO A 111 32.32 -20.27 -10.52
N ASP A 112 33.12 -21.15 -9.93
CA ASP A 112 34.57 -20.97 -9.81
C ASP A 112 35.22 -21.10 -11.20
N ASP A 113 36.01 -20.12 -11.58
CA ASP A 113 36.68 -20.09 -12.90
C ASP A 113 37.65 -21.28 -13.11
N LYS A 114 38.14 -21.91 -12.01
CA LYS A 114 39.04 -23.07 -12.04
C LYS A 114 38.33 -24.42 -11.92
N VAL A 115 37.22 -24.44 -11.19
CA VAL A 115 36.42 -25.64 -10.91
C VAL A 115 34.95 -25.27 -11.07
N PRO A 116 34.39 -25.22 -12.29
CA PRO A 116 33.06 -24.71 -12.61
C PRO A 116 31.91 -25.36 -11.83
N ASP A 117 32.08 -26.61 -11.39
CA ASP A 117 31.08 -27.30 -10.55
C ASP A 117 30.96 -26.75 -9.12
N LYS A 118 31.86 -25.85 -8.73
CA LYS A 118 31.83 -25.20 -7.42
C LYS A 118 31.41 -23.74 -7.56
N ILE A 119 30.70 -23.24 -6.53
CA ILE A 119 30.37 -21.82 -6.46
C ILE A 119 31.33 -21.07 -5.53
N ILE A 120 31.62 -19.83 -5.91
CA ILE A 120 32.40 -18.88 -5.11
C ILE A 120 31.65 -17.55 -4.97
N ARG A 121 31.83 -16.86 -3.85
CA ARG A 121 31.25 -15.52 -3.66
C ARG A 121 31.94 -14.52 -4.58
N SER A 122 31.16 -13.82 -5.43
CA SER A 122 31.66 -12.81 -6.36
C SER A 122 31.51 -11.38 -5.83
N GLY A 123 30.62 -11.15 -4.86
CA GLY A 123 30.43 -9.82 -4.28
C GLY A 123 29.24 -9.76 -3.32
N TRP A 124 29.06 -8.56 -2.74
CA TRP A 124 27.88 -8.19 -1.98
C TRP A 124 27.53 -6.74 -2.24
N VAL A 125 26.25 -6.40 -2.05
CA VAL A 125 25.75 -5.02 -2.10
C VAL A 125 24.76 -4.80 -0.97
N ARG A 126 24.59 -3.55 -0.55
CA ARG A 126 23.46 -3.19 0.29
C ARG A 126 22.15 -3.43 -0.47
N ASP A 127 21.17 -4.00 0.19
CA ASP A 127 19.87 -4.29 -0.44
C ASP A 127 19.07 -3.00 -0.68
N VAL A 128 19.24 -2.00 0.19
CA VAL A 128 18.58 -0.68 0.11
C VAL A 128 19.62 0.43 0.25
N GLU A 129 19.50 1.47 -0.59
CA GLU A 129 20.32 2.68 -0.54
C GLU A 129 20.15 3.40 0.81
N ASP A 130 21.28 3.88 1.39
CA ASP A 130 21.24 4.64 2.63
C ASP A 130 20.37 5.89 2.50
N GLY A 131 19.55 6.15 3.52
CA GLY A 131 18.66 7.30 3.57
C GLY A 131 17.43 7.20 2.65
N LEU A 132 17.27 6.11 1.91
CA LEU A 132 16.11 5.91 1.06
C LEU A 132 14.82 5.77 1.89
N SER A 133 14.86 5.03 2.99
CA SER A 133 13.76 4.91 3.95
C SER A 133 14.32 4.71 5.35
N GLU A 134 13.56 5.06 6.37
CA GLU A 134 13.81 4.71 7.76
C GLU A 134 13.57 3.22 8.05
N PHE A 135 12.85 2.54 7.17
CA PHE A 135 12.55 1.13 7.29
C PHE A 135 13.43 0.29 6.36
N PRO A 136 13.93 -0.86 6.82
CA PRO A 136 14.62 -1.83 5.97
C PRO A 136 13.63 -2.56 5.05
N HIS A 137 14.16 -3.23 4.05
CA HIS A 137 13.48 -4.33 3.39
C HIS A 137 13.44 -5.52 4.37
N VAL A 138 12.28 -6.14 4.52
CA VAL A 138 12.12 -7.27 5.44
C VAL A 138 11.42 -8.46 4.76
N VAL A 139 11.58 -9.62 5.35
CA VAL A 139 10.88 -10.84 4.94
C VAL A 139 10.06 -11.35 6.10
N LEU A 140 8.76 -11.54 5.85
CA LEU A 140 7.80 -12.06 6.81
C LEU A 140 6.73 -12.86 6.08
N ASN A 141 6.31 -13.98 6.66
CA ASN A 141 5.24 -14.80 6.09
C ASN A 141 3.98 -13.97 5.81
N GLN A 142 3.41 -14.12 4.62
CA GLN A 142 2.18 -13.44 4.21
C GLN A 142 1.04 -13.66 5.20
N ALA A 143 0.94 -14.84 5.82
CA ALA A 143 -0.10 -15.12 6.82
C ALA A 143 0.03 -14.20 8.05
N ARG A 144 1.27 -13.88 8.50
CA ARG A 144 1.48 -12.93 9.59
C ARG A 144 1.10 -11.50 9.19
N VAL A 145 1.36 -11.10 7.96
CA VAL A 145 0.89 -9.80 7.43
C VAL A 145 -0.64 -9.74 7.46
N HIS A 146 -1.31 -10.83 7.07
CA HIS A 146 -2.77 -10.92 7.17
C HIS A 146 -3.27 -10.80 8.61
N ASP A 147 -2.62 -11.47 9.57
CA ASP A 147 -2.99 -11.40 10.99
C ASP A 147 -2.93 -9.96 11.53
N PHE A 148 -1.91 -9.18 11.14
CA PHE A 148 -1.80 -7.78 11.57
C PHE A 148 -2.93 -6.92 11.00
N TYR A 149 -3.33 -7.11 9.75
CA TYR A 149 -4.48 -6.40 9.19
C TYR A 149 -5.80 -6.82 9.86
N LEU A 150 -5.99 -8.12 10.10
CA LEU A 150 -7.15 -8.63 10.85
C LEU A 150 -7.22 -8.06 12.27
N ASP A 151 -6.06 -7.90 12.93
CA ASP A 151 -5.98 -7.25 14.25
C ASP A 151 -6.41 -5.77 14.18
N VAL A 152 -5.94 -5.01 13.17
CA VAL A 152 -6.39 -3.63 12.93
C VAL A 152 -7.91 -3.57 12.74
N MET A 153 -8.48 -4.45 11.93
CA MET A 153 -9.92 -4.51 11.68
C MET A 153 -10.73 -4.80 12.95
N ARG A 154 -10.30 -5.77 13.75
CA ARG A 154 -10.96 -6.14 15.03
C ARG A 154 -10.88 -5.04 16.09
N ARG A 155 -9.77 -4.28 16.11
CA ARG A 155 -9.56 -3.17 17.04
C ARG A 155 -10.24 -1.89 16.62
N SER A 156 -10.66 -1.77 15.36
CA SER A 156 -11.34 -0.59 14.82
C SER A 156 -12.74 -0.38 15.40
N ALA A 157 -13.32 0.82 15.21
CA ALA A 157 -14.69 1.10 15.62
C ALA A 157 -15.74 0.27 14.84
N ALA A 158 -15.45 -0.15 13.63
CA ALA A 158 -16.34 -1.01 12.84
C ALA A 158 -16.32 -2.48 13.30
N LYS A 159 -15.32 -2.91 14.09
CA LYS A 159 -15.12 -4.33 14.49
C LYS A 159 -15.27 -5.29 13.31
N LEU A 160 -14.67 -4.92 12.18
CA LEU A 160 -14.87 -5.63 10.91
C LEU A 160 -14.20 -7.01 10.95
N GLU A 161 -14.94 -8.04 10.62
CA GLU A 161 -14.46 -9.41 10.47
C GLU A 161 -14.86 -9.99 9.12
N PRO A 162 -14.00 -10.85 8.49
CA PRO A 162 -14.34 -11.49 7.23
C PRO A 162 -15.42 -12.55 7.37
N HIS A 163 -16.31 -12.65 6.36
CA HIS A 163 -17.21 -13.77 6.17
C HIS A 163 -16.49 -14.84 5.34
N TYR A 164 -15.98 -15.87 6.01
CA TYR A 164 -15.30 -17.00 5.39
C TYR A 164 -16.30 -17.99 4.76
N SER A 165 -15.80 -18.90 3.91
CA SER A 165 -16.59 -19.91 3.19
C SER A 165 -17.67 -19.33 2.31
N ARG A 166 -17.45 -18.16 1.71
CA ARG A 166 -18.32 -17.49 0.74
C ARG A 166 -17.58 -17.30 -0.58
N ARG A 167 -18.00 -18.03 -1.59
CA ARG A 167 -17.47 -17.95 -2.95
C ARG A 167 -18.35 -17.04 -3.79
N VAL A 168 -17.78 -16.01 -4.42
CA VAL A 168 -18.50 -15.21 -5.42
C VAL A 168 -18.71 -16.06 -6.66
N VAL A 169 -19.95 -16.12 -7.14
CA VAL A 169 -20.33 -16.84 -8.37
C VAL A 169 -20.72 -15.88 -9.50
N ALA A 170 -21.22 -14.70 -9.18
CA ALA A 170 -21.57 -13.68 -10.18
C ALA A 170 -21.55 -12.28 -9.57
N VAL A 171 -21.14 -11.29 -10.39
CA VAL A 171 -21.29 -9.87 -10.12
C VAL A 171 -22.04 -9.24 -11.28
N LYS A 172 -23.14 -8.56 -11.00
CA LYS A 172 -23.96 -7.86 -11.99
C LYS A 172 -23.98 -6.38 -11.67
N PRO A 173 -23.18 -5.54 -12.36
CA PRO A 173 -23.33 -4.10 -12.28
C PRO A 173 -24.75 -3.70 -12.66
N ALA A 174 -25.36 -2.75 -11.94
CA ALA A 174 -26.68 -2.27 -12.29
C ALA A 174 -26.59 -1.39 -13.56
N ASN A 175 -27.62 -1.45 -14.41
CA ASN A 175 -27.70 -0.62 -15.60
C ASN A 175 -28.21 0.78 -15.23
N GLY A 176 -27.44 1.80 -15.62
CA GLY A 176 -27.82 3.20 -15.72
C GLY A 176 -28.58 3.79 -14.54
N ALA A 177 -27.89 4.60 -13.75
CA ALA A 177 -28.51 5.61 -12.91
C ALA A 177 -28.36 6.97 -13.58
N ASP A 178 -29.23 7.91 -13.23
CA ASP A 178 -29.18 9.30 -13.64
C ASP A 178 -27.84 9.92 -13.20
N GLY A 179 -26.91 9.99 -14.09
CA GLY A 179 -25.56 10.60 -14.17
C GLY A 179 -24.75 11.03 -12.92
N ASN A 180 -25.36 11.14 -11.74
CA ASN A 180 -24.74 11.68 -10.53
C ASN A 180 -24.40 10.65 -9.45
N GLU A 181 -24.95 9.43 -9.52
CA GLU A 181 -24.64 8.36 -8.56
C GLU A 181 -24.21 7.08 -9.28
N PRO A 182 -23.28 6.31 -8.70
CA PRO A 182 -22.91 5.02 -9.27
C PRO A 182 -24.09 4.05 -9.19
N PRO A 183 -24.28 3.21 -10.22
CA PRO A 183 -25.43 2.33 -10.29
C PRO A 183 -25.45 1.23 -9.23
N GLY A 184 -24.32 0.97 -8.57
CA GLY A 184 -24.15 -0.16 -7.67
C GLY A 184 -24.03 -1.50 -8.40
N ALA A 185 -24.01 -2.59 -7.63
CA ALA A 185 -23.95 -3.94 -8.17
C ALA A 185 -24.65 -4.94 -7.26
N THR A 186 -25.16 -6.02 -7.87
CA THR A 186 -25.69 -7.20 -7.17
C THR A 186 -24.67 -8.32 -7.26
N VAL A 187 -24.30 -8.90 -6.12
CA VAL A 187 -23.32 -9.99 -6.03
C VAL A 187 -24.00 -11.24 -5.49
N THR A 188 -23.86 -12.34 -6.22
CA THR A 188 -24.31 -13.66 -5.78
C THR A 188 -23.13 -14.40 -5.19
N LEU A 189 -23.31 -14.87 -3.96
CA LEU A 189 -22.37 -15.67 -3.19
C LEU A 189 -22.91 -17.09 -3.07
N GLU A 190 -22.01 -18.06 -2.98
CA GLU A 190 -22.32 -19.44 -2.66
C GLU A 190 -21.59 -19.84 -1.38
N ARG A 191 -22.32 -20.45 -0.45
CA ARG A 191 -21.77 -21.06 0.74
C ARG A 191 -20.98 -22.32 0.35
N VAL A 192 -19.72 -22.41 0.81
CA VAL A 192 -18.84 -23.56 0.54
C VAL A 192 -18.46 -24.31 1.81
N ASP A 193 -19.00 -23.93 2.98
CA ASP A 193 -18.91 -24.68 4.21
C ASP A 193 -19.78 -25.96 4.11
N PRO A 194 -19.36 -27.09 4.71
CA PRO A 194 -20.01 -28.38 4.56
C PRO A 194 -21.50 -28.39 4.94
N GLU A 195 -21.88 -27.60 5.96
CA GLU A 195 -23.25 -27.57 6.49
C GLU A 195 -24.23 -26.84 5.56
N HIS A 196 -23.76 -25.92 4.73
CA HIS A 196 -24.59 -25.07 3.89
C HIS A 196 -24.16 -25.08 2.42
N ALA A 197 -23.36 -26.06 2.00
CA ALA A 197 -22.79 -26.11 0.65
C ALA A 197 -23.86 -25.96 -0.44
N GLY A 198 -23.63 -25.05 -1.38
CA GLY A 198 -24.52 -24.75 -2.48
C GLY A 198 -25.66 -23.75 -2.18
N GLN A 199 -25.84 -23.34 -0.91
CA GLN A 199 -26.78 -22.25 -0.60
C GLN A 199 -26.26 -20.93 -1.17
N GLN A 200 -27.19 -20.17 -1.78
CA GLN A 200 -26.87 -18.85 -2.34
C GLN A 200 -27.30 -17.72 -1.41
N GLU A 201 -26.45 -16.73 -1.31
CA GLU A 201 -26.70 -15.45 -0.63
C GLU A 201 -26.54 -14.32 -1.66
N THR A 202 -27.33 -13.27 -1.54
CA THR A 202 -27.28 -12.11 -2.45
C THR A 202 -26.99 -10.85 -1.67
N VAL A 203 -26.02 -10.06 -2.14
CA VAL A 203 -25.63 -8.77 -1.55
C VAL A 203 -25.78 -7.68 -2.60
N ARG A 204 -26.49 -6.61 -2.25
CA ARG A 204 -26.49 -5.35 -3.00
C ARG A 204 -25.41 -4.42 -2.42
N ALA A 205 -24.50 -3.94 -3.26
CA ALA A 205 -23.42 -3.06 -2.86
C ALA A 205 -23.39 -1.79 -3.73
N ARG A 206 -23.11 -0.65 -3.11
CA ARG A 206 -22.84 0.59 -3.87
C ARG A 206 -21.52 0.45 -4.63
N TYR A 207 -20.54 -0.20 -4.01
CA TYR A 207 -19.25 -0.48 -4.61
C TYR A 207 -18.84 -1.93 -4.35
N VAL A 208 -18.28 -2.58 -5.35
CA VAL A 208 -17.69 -3.92 -5.24
C VAL A 208 -16.20 -3.82 -5.58
N VAL A 209 -15.34 -4.44 -4.79
CA VAL A 209 -13.90 -4.50 -5.06
C VAL A 209 -13.43 -5.95 -5.10
N GLY A 210 -13.08 -6.42 -6.29
CA GLY A 210 -12.52 -7.76 -6.52
C GLY A 210 -11.04 -7.80 -6.16
N CYS A 211 -10.73 -8.43 -5.04
CA CYS A 211 -9.38 -8.77 -4.57
C CYS A 211 -9.18 -10.30 -4.59
N ASP A 212 -9.86 -10.98 -5.51
CA ASP A 212 -10.03 -12.43 -5.61
C ASP A 212 -8.95 -13.13 -6.45
N GLY A 213 -7.83 -12.42 -6.67
CA GLY A 213 -6.59 -12.99 -7.20
C GLY A 213 -6.60 -13.24 -8.71
N ALA A 214 -5.58 -13.94 -9.19
CA ALA A 214 -5.31 -14.14 -10.63
C ALA A 214 -6.46 -14.80 -11.41
N ARG A 215 -7.31 -15.58 -10.72
CA ARG A 215 -8.50 -16.25 -11.30
C ARG A 215 -9.79 -15.51 -10.96
N SER A 216 -9.74 -14.21 -10.85
CA SER A 216 -10.83 -13.34 -10.42
C SER A 216 -12.13 -13.57 -11.19
N ILE A 217 -13.19 -13.90 -10.45
CA ILE A 217 -14.56 -13.95 -10.95
C ILE A 217 -15.10 -12.52 -11.12
N VAL A 218 -14.74 -11.59 -10.25
CA VAL A 218 -15.13 -10.19 -10.37
C VAL A 218 -14.64 -9.62 -11.70
N ARG A 219 -13.33 -9.83 -12.03
CA ARG A 219 -12.75 -9.40 -13.32
C ARG A 219 -13.54 -9.93 -14.51
N THR A 220 -13.81 -11.23 -14.56
CA THR A 220 -14.54 -11.84 -15.67
C THR A 220 -15.99 -11.37 -15.73
N SER A 221 -16.64 -11.16 -14.58
CA SER A 221 -18.02 -10.65 -14.50
C SER A 221 -18.20 -9.25 -15.11
N ILE A 222 -17.14 -8.42 -15.05
CA ILE A 222 -17.12 -7.07 -15.64
C ILE A 222 -16.54 -7.02 -17.06
N GLY A 223 -16.34 -8.21 -17.70
CA GLY A 223 -15.84 -8.30 -19.06
C GLY A 223 -14.37 -7.89 -19.23
N ARG A 224 -13.55 -7.99 -18.19
CA ARG A 224 -12.10 -7.70 -18.27
C ARG A 224 -11.29 -8.99 -18.37
N GLU A 225 -10.21 -8.91 -19.14
CA GLU A 225 -9.31 -10.03 -19.36
C GLU A 225 -7.87 -9.64 -19.02
N LEU A 226 -7.06 -10.61 -18.57
CA LEU A 226 -5.63 -10.47 -18.41
C LEU A 226 -4.94 -10.73 -19.74
N SER A 227 -4.31 -9.72 -20.31
CA SER A 227 -3.54 -9.80 -21.54
C SER A 227 -2.04 -9.74 -21.24
N GLY A 228 -1.24 -10.52 -21.96
CA GLY A 228 0.22 -10.56 -21.80
C GLY A 228 0.79 -11.94 -22.04
N ASP A 229 2.09 -12.09 -21.78
CA ASP A 229 2.84 -13.28 -22.12
C ASP A 229 2.97 -14.25 -20.93
N SER A 230 3.10 -15.51 -21.24
CA SER A 230 3.64 -16.53 -20.33
C SER A 230 5.16 -16.62 -20.61
N ALA A 231 5.96 -16.39 -19.59
CA ALA A 231 7.43 -16.33 -19.78
C ALA A 231 8.08 -17.70 -20.05
N ASN A 232 7.32 -18.77 -20.20
CA ASN A 232 7.78 -20.16 -20.37
C ASN A 232 8.90 -20.60 -19.39
N HIS A 233 8.98 -19.92 -18.25
CA HIS A 233 9.90 -20.22 -17.16
C HIS A 233 9.12 -20.65 -15.93
N ALA A 234 9.58 -21.70 -15.29
CA ALA A 234 9.04 -22.19 -14.03
C ALA A 234 10.09 -22.10 -12.92
N TRP A 235 9.61 -21.87 -11.71
CA TRP A 235 10.45 -21.84 -10.51
C TRP A 235 9.85 -22.74 -9.44
N GLY A 236 10.69 -23.64 -8.92
CA GLY A 236 10.37 -24.38 -7.71
C GLY A 236 10.68 -23.50 -6.49
N VAL A 237 9.76 -23.40 -5.56
CA VAL A 237 9.95 -22.61 -4.34
C VAL A 237 9.67 -23.48 -3.15
N MET A 238 10.57 -23.48 -2.17
CA MET A 238 10.40 -24.24 -0.93
C MET A 238 10.90 -23.48 0.29
N ASP A 239 10.13 -23.51 1.36
CA ASP A 239 10.54 -23.10 2.71
C ASP A 239 11.18 -24.29 3.41
N VAL A 240 12.37 -24.11 3.97
CA VAL A 240 13.18 -25.21 4.45
C VAL A 240 13.73 -24.92 5.85
N LEU A 241 13.55 -25.89 6.74
CA LEU A 241 14.39 -26.07 7.91
C LEU A 241 15.49 -27.08 7.52
N GLY A 242 16.73 -26.61 7.46
CA GLY A 242 17.84 -27.40 6.92
C GLY A 242 19.15 -27.21 7.68
N VAL A 243 20.02 -28.19 7.53
CA VAL A 243 21.40 -28.14 8.00
C VAL A 243 22.32 -27.87 6.81
N THR A 244 23.16 -26.84 6.89
CA THR A 244 24.08 -26.45 5.83
C THR A 244 25.31 -25.76 6.41
N ASP A 245 26.43 -25.86 5.70
CA ASP A 245 27.67 -25.11 5.95
C ASP A 245 27.83 -23.95 4.94
N PHE A 246 26.79 -23.66 4.13
CA PHE A 246 26.79 -22.51 3.25
C PHE A 246 26.84 -21.21 4.06
N PRO A 247 27.90 -20.38 3.91
CA PRO A 247 28.18 -19.29 4.86
C PRO A 247 27.15 -18.16 4.81
N ASP A 248 26.46 -17.95 3.68
CA ASP A 248 25.53 -16.85 3.47
C ASP A 248 24.06 -17.27 3.62
N ILE A 249 23.78 -18.41 4.27
CA ILE A 249 22.40 -18.92 4.40
C ILE A 249 21.44 -17.92 5.10
N ARG A 250 21.97 -16.95 5.85
CA ARG A 250 21.20 -15.90 6.50
C ARG A 250 21.26 -14.55 5.76
N CYS A 251 21.78 -14.54 4.53
CA CYS A 251 21.73 -13.42 3.60
C CYS A 251 20.78 -13.72 2.44
N LYS A 252 20.28 -12.69 1.79
CA LYS A 252 19.68 -12.85 0.46
C LYS A 252 20.80 -13.13 -0.51
N CYS A 253 20.72 -14.23 -1.25
CA CYS A 253 21.79 -14.65 -2.17
C CYS A 253 21.22 -14.89 -3.56
N LEU A 254 21.93 -14.39 -4.58
CA LEU A 254 21.73 -14.76 -5.98
C LEU A 254 22.89 -15.65 -6.38
N ILE A 255 22.60 -16.90 -6.69
CA ILE A 255 23.60 -17.93 -6.98
C ILE A 255 23.37 -18.44 -8.39
N GLN A 256 24.41 -18.37 -9.21
CA GLN A 256 24.44 -18.95 -10.55
C GLN A 256 25.34 -20.19 -10.54
N SER A 257 24.87 -21.29 -11.10
CA SER A 257 25.62 -22.51 -11.32
C SER A 257 26.10 -22.58 -12.79
N ALA A 258 27.14 -23.33 -13.05
CA ALA A 258 27.60 -23.53 -14.42
C ALA A 258 26.62 -24.37 -15.27
N HIS A 259 25.89 -25.32 -14.66
CA HIS A 259 25.14 -26.35 -15.39
C HIS A 259 23.69 -26.53 -14.93
N GLU A 260 23.35 -26.09 -13.71
CA GLU A 260 22.08 -26.42 -13.05
C GLU A 260 21.11 -25.20 -12.97
N GLY A 261 21.43 -24.09 -13.63
CA GLY A 261 20.64 -22.85 -13.54
C GLY A 261 20.96 -22.01 -12.31
N SER A 262 19.97 -21.31 -11.81
CA SER A 262 20.12 -20.34 -10.73
C SER A 262 19.30 -20.72 -9.50
N ILE A 263 19.77 -20.30 -8.33
CA ILE A 263 19.01 -20.39 -7.07
C ILE A 263 19.04 -19.04 -6.36
N ILE A 264 17.90 -18.64 -5.79
CA ILE A 264 17.83 -17.49 -4.91
C ILE A 264 17.58 -18.02 -3.50
N VAL A 265 18.44 -17.64 -2.56
CA VAL A 265 18.27 -17.93 -1.13
C VAL A 265 17.70 -16.69 -0.46
N ILE A 266 16.62 -16.85 0.28
CA ILE A 266 15.98 -15.79 1.06
C ILE A 266 15.92 -16.27 2.51
N PRO A 267 16.61 -15.60 3.46
CA PRO A 267 16.45 -15.90 4.87
C PRO A 267 15.03 -15.56 5.33
N ARG A 268 14.49 -16.37 6.22
CA ARG A 268 13.13 -16.19 6.73
C ARG A 268 13.17 -15.85 8.22
N GLU A 269 12.00 -15.49 8.74
CA GLU A 269 11.74 -15.25 10.16
C GLU A 269 12.12 -16.44 11.04
N GLY A 270 12.31 -16.22 12.35
CA GLY A 270 12.59 -17.24 13.34
C GLY A 270 14.05 -17.71 13.42
N GLY A 271 14.95 -17.15 12.57
CA GLY A 271 16.40 -17.41 12.65
C GLY A 271 16.90 -18.69 11.97
N TYR A 272 16.02 -19.68 11.71
CA TYR A 272 16.39 -20.99 11.18
C TYR A 272 15.78 -21.31 9.82
N LEU A 273 14.60 -20.76 9.54
CA LEU A 273 13.91 -20.97 8.27
C LEU A 273 14.57 -20.17 7.16
N PHE A 274 14.64 -20.73 5.97
CA PHE A 274 15.03 -20.04 4.74
C PHE A 274 14.21 -20.53 3.56
N ARG A 275 14.11 -19.72 2.53
CA ARG A 275 13.39 -20.03 1.29
C ARG A 275 14.37 -20.17 0.14
N LEU A 276 14.18 -21.20 -0.66
CA LEU A 276 14.92 -21.44 -1.88
C LEU A 276 13.97 -21.27 -3.08
N TYR A 277 14.39 -20.43 -4.01
CA TYR A 277 13.80 -20.35 -5.35
C TYR A 277 14.76 -21.05 -6.30
N VAL A 278 14.38 -22.20 -6.83
CA VAL A 278 15.17 -23.02 -7.74
C VAL A 278 14.65 -22.83 -9.16
N GLU A 279 15.50 -22.36 -10.05
CA GLU A 279 15.16 -22.24 -11.47
C GLU A 279 14.96 -23.63 -12.08
N LEU A 280 13.90 -23.80 -12.84
CA LEU A 280 13.59 -25.01 -13.55
C LEU A 280 13.87 -24.83 -15.04
N ALA A 281 14.13 -25.91 -15.75
CA ALA A 281 14.34 -25.87 -17.19
C ALA A 281 13.15 -25.18 -17.90
N LYS A 282 13.46 -24.42 -18.95
CA LYS A 282 12.48 -23.69 -19.78
C LYS A 282 11.35 -24.63 -20.21
N LEU A 283 10.14 -24.14 -20.14
CA LEU A 283 8.95 -24.84 -20.64
C LEU A 283 8.85 -24.69 -22.16
N ASP A 284 8.39 -25.72 -22.83
CA ASP A 284 8.05 -25.62 -24.25
C ASP A 284 6.81 -24.74 -24.46
N VAL A 285 6.67 -24.19 -25.66
CA VAL A 285 5.53 -23.32 -25.98
C VAL A 285 4.21 -24.11 -25.81
N GLY A 286 3.37 -23.67 -24.86
CA GLY A 286 2.11 -24.35 -24.53
C GLY A 286 2.22 -25.48 -23.51
N GLU A 287 3.44 -25.81 -23.05
CA GLU A 287 3.63 -26.76 -21.96
C GLU A 287 3.22 -26.15 -20.62
N ARG A 288 2.57 -26.95 -19.76
CA ARG A 288 2.21 -26.58 -18.39
C ARG A 288 3.10 -27.29 -17.39
N VAL A 289 3.52 -26.59 -16.33
CA VAL A 289 4.33 -27.15 -15.23
C VAL A 289 3.70 -28.44 -14.67
N ALA A 290 2.38 -28.49 -14.57
CA ALA A 290 1.66 -29.68 -14.10
C ALA A 290 1.98 -30.97 -14.92
N ALA A 291 2.39 -30.84 -16.19
CA ALA A 291 2.74 -31.98 -17.04
C ALA A 291 4.13 -32.55 -16.72
N ARG A 292 5.02 -31.78 -16.07
CA ARG A 292 6.41 -32.22 -15.79
C ARG A 292 6.57 -33.08 -14.55
N ASN A 293 5.51 -33.27 -13.74
CA ASN A 293 5.56 -34.06 -12.49
C ASN A 293 6.77 -33.72 -11.59
N ILE A 294 7.04 -32.40 -11.41
CA ILE A 294 8.15 -31.93 -10.58
C ILE A 294 7.88 -32.33 -9.14
N THR A 295 8.84 -32.99 -8.51
CA THR A 295 8.75 -33.47 -7.11
C THR A 295 9.59 -32.60 -6.19
N LEU A 296 9.26 -32.60 -4.90
CA LEU A 296 10.05 -31.93 -3.88
C LEU A 296 11.49 -32.47 -3.81
N ASP A 297 11.66 -33.80 -3.93
CA ASP A 297 12.98 -34.44 -3.91
C ASP A 297 13.85 -33.98 -5.07
N ALA A 298 13.27 -33.78 -6.25
CA ALA A 298 14.00 -33.25 -7.40
C ALA A 298 14.47 -31.80 -7.16
N LEU A 299 13.65 -30.96 -6.55
CA LEU A 299 14.02 -29.59 -6.16
C LEU A 299 15.15 -29.57 -5.14
N ILE A 300 15.07 -30.41 -4.11
CA ILE A 300 16.13 -30.54 -3.09
C ILE A 300 17.44 -31.00 -3.74
N ALA A 301 17.39 -32.02 -4.58
CA ALA A 301 18.57 -32.54 -5.27
C ALA A 301 19.22 -31.47 -6.17
N THR A 302 18.43 -30.67 -6.90
CA THR A 302 18.95 -29.56 -7.71
C THR A 302 19.60 -28.49 -6.82
N ALA A 303 18.96 -28.11 -5.71
CA ALA A 303 19.55 -27.16 -4.76
C ALA A 303 20.88 -27.66 -4.19
N GLN A 304 21.00 -28.96 -3.89
CA GLN A 304 22.25 -29.58 -3.41
C GLN A 304 23.37 -29.48 -4.46
N ARG A 305 23.06 -29.70 -5.73
CA ARG A 305 24.07 -29.59 -6.81
C ARG A 305 24.52 -28.16 -7.03
N ILE A 306 23.59 -27.19 -7.00
CA ILE A 306 23.90 -25.74 -7.15
C ILE A 306 24.77 -25.24 -6.00
N LEU A 307 24.51 -25.69 -4.77
CA LEU A 307 25.24 -25.22 -3.58
C LEU A 307 26.64 -25.86 -3.41
N ASN A 308 27.04 -26.77 -4.31
CA ASN A 308 28.40 -27.38 -4.26
C ASN A 308 29.51 -26.29 -4.23
N PRO A 309 30.50 -26.33 -3.30
CA PRO A 309 30.91 -27.46 -2.48
C PRO A 309 30.24 -27.55 -1.10
N TYR A 310 29.27 -26.69 -0.79
CA TYR A 310 28.63 -26.66 0.51
C TYR A 310 27.60 -27.78 0.65
N ARG A 311 27.49 -28.31 1.88
CA ARG A 311 26.50 -29.33 2.18
C ARG A 311 25.14 -28.68 2.45
N PHE A 312 24.10 -29.33 1.97
CA PHE A 312 22.72 -28.95 2.26
C PHE A 312 21.89 -30.20 2.53
N GLU A 313 21.24 -30.25 3.68
CA GLU A 313 20.33 -31.33 4.07
C GLU A 313 19.00 -30.70 4.52
N ALA A 314 17.92 -30.92 3.76
CA ALA A 314 16.58 -30.53 4.16
C ALA A 314 16.06 -31.46 5.25
N LYS A 315 15.71 -30.92 6.42
CA LYS A 315 15.14 -31.69 7.55
C LYS A 315 13.62 -31.66 7.51
N GLU A 316 13.04 -30.51 7.20
CA GLU A 316 11.61 -30.32 7.06
C GLU A 316 11.34 -29.27 5.98
N VAL A 317 10.31 -29.50 5.18
CA VAL A 317 9.82 -28.54 4.16
C VAL A 317 8.36 -28.23 4.49
N PRO A 318 8.10 -27.18 5.29
CA PRO A 318 6.73 -26.84 5.73
C PRO A 318 5.84 -26.44 4.57
N TRP A 319 6.44 -25.92 3.49
CA TRP A 319 5.71 -25.46 2.31
C TRP A 319 6.59 -25.50 1.06
N TRP A 320 6.02 -25.90 -0.08
CA TRP A 320 6.63 -25.77 -1.39
C TRP A 320 5.57 -25.61 -2.47
N SER A 321 5.99 -25.06 -3.62
CA SER A 321 5.15 -24.86 -4.79
C SER A 321 5.99 -24.72 -6.05
N VAL A 322 5.35 -24.86 -7.21
CA VAL A 322 5.96 -24.53 -8.50
C VAL A 322 5.14 -23.43 -9.17
N TYR A 323 5.82 -22.39 -9.62
CA TYR A 323 5.20 -21.25 -10.26
C TYR A 323 5.45 -21.21 -11.74
N GLU A 324 4.39 -21.06 -12.53
CA GLU A 324 4.48 -20.58 -13.90
C GLU A 324 4.45 -19.04 -13.88
N ILE A 325 5.41 -18.43 -14.55
CA ILE A 325 5.49 -16.96 -14.63
C ILE A 325 4.53 -16.49 -15.71
N GLY A 326 3.56 -15.67 -15.33
CA GLY A 326 2.67 -14.96 -16.25
C GLY A 326 2.74 -13.45 -16.00
N GLN A 327 3.18 -12.71 -17.02
CA GLN A 327 3.28 -11.24 -17.00
C GLN A 327 2.09 -10.67 -17.75
N ARG A 328 1.00 -10.41 -17.01
CA ARG A 328 -0.29 -10.06 -17.59
C ARG A 328 -0.90 -8.83 -16.90
N LEU A 329 -1.62 -8.03 -17.66
CA LEU A 329 -2.27 -6.80 -17.22
C LEU A 329 -3.67 -6.70 -17.85
N THR A 330 -4.65 -6.18 -17.09
CA THR A 330 -5.93 -5.75 -17.64
C THR A 330 -5.83 -4.36 -18.29
N ASP A 331 -6.74 -4.10 -19.21
CA ASP A 331 -6.86 -2.78 -19.85
C ASP A 331 -7.35 -1.68 -18.89
N LYS A 332 -8.18 -2.03 -17.90
CA LYS A 332 -8.68 -1.14 -16.84
C LYS A 332 -8.92 -1.89 -15.54
N PHE A 333 -8.97 -1.15 -14.43
CA PHE A 333 -9.18 -1.68 -13.08
C PHE A 333 -10.61 -1.41 -12.56
N ASP A 334 -11.53 -1.07 -13.46
CA ASP A 334 -12.96 -0.89 -13.22
C ASP A 334 -13.78 -1.34 -14.45
N GLU A 335 -15.10 -1.43 -14.32
CA GLU A 335 -16.00 -1.91 -15.38
C GLU A 335 -16.27 -0.86 -16.48
N VAL A 336 -15.93 0.41 -16.26
CA VAL A 336 -16.25 1.49 -17.21
C VAL A 336 -15.22 1.52 -18.34
N PRO A 337 -15.65 1.38 -19.63
CA PRO A 337 -14.74 1.55 -20.76
C PRO A 337 -14.10 2.94 -20.78
N GLN A 338 -12.86 3.03 -21.29
CA GLN A 338 -12.13 4.30 -21.35
C GLN A 338 -12.90 5.41 -22.08
N ALA A 339 -13.63 5.06 -23.16
CA ALA A 339 -14.42 5.99 -23.94
C ALA A 339 -15.66 6.55 -23.19
N GLU A 340 -16.09 5.88 -22.13
CA GLU A 340 -17.32 6.21 -21.39
C GLU A 340 -17.05 6.89 -20.04
N THR A 341 -15.79 7.15 -19.69
CA THR A 341 -15.43 7.74 -18.38
C THR A 341 -16.00 9.14 -18.12
N ALA A 342 -16.39 9.86 -19.18
CA ALA A 342 -17.04 11.17 -19.07
C ALA A 342 -18.54 11.06 -18.69
N THR A 343 -19.18 9.91 -18.95
CA THR A 343 -20.64 9.75 -18.85
C THR A 343 -21.08 8.66 -17.86
N ARG A 344 -20.18 7.75 -17.50
CA ARG A 344 -20.45 6.65 -16.56
C ARG A 344 -19.55 6.71 -15.36
N LEU A 345 -20.10 6.38 -14.19
CA LEU A 345 -19.39 6.30 -12.92
C LEU A 345 -19.12 4.83 -12.57
N PRO A 346 -17.92 4.51 -12.05
CA PRO A 346 -17.58 3.14 -11.71
C PRO A 346 -18.22 2.72 -10.38
N SER A 347 -18.69 1.47 -10.33
CA SER A 347 -19.23 0.81 -9.14
C SER A 347 -18.50 -0.51 -8.81
N VAL A 348 -17.80 -1.10 -9.79
CA VAL A 348 -17.06 -2.35 -9.60
C VAL A 348 -15.60 -2.13 -9.96
N PHE A 349 -14.72 -2.46 -9.02
CA PHE A 349 -13.27 -2.34 -9.14
C PHE A 349 -12.60 -3.70 -8.98
N ILE A 350 -11.37 -3.80 -9.47
CA ILE A 350 -10.47 -4.92 -9.21
C ILE A 350 -9.14 -4.38 -8.69
N ALA A 351 -8.45 -5.16 -7.83
CA ALA A 351 -7.17 -4.78 -7.22
C ALA A 351 -6.22 -5.98 -7.08
N GLY A 352 -4.92 -5.72 -7.10
CA GLY A 352 -3.87 -6.72 -6.99
C GLY A 352 -3.87 -7.73 -8.14
N ASP A 353 -3.69 -9.02 -7.83
CA ASP A 353 -3.58 -10.08 -8.86
C ASP A 353 -4.87 -10.21 -9.73
N ALA A 354 -5.99 -9.64 -9.32
CA ALA A 354 -7.16 -9.53 -10.17
C ALA A 354 -6.93 -8.57 -11.36
N CYS A 355 -5.98 -7.64 -11.25
CA CYS A 355 -5.64 -6.65 -12.28
C CYS A 355 -4.38 -6.99 -13.07
N HIS A 356 -3.36 -7.52 -12.38
CA HIS A 356 -2.03 -7.74 -12.94
C HIS A 356 -1.33 -8.92 -12.25
N THR A 357 -0.62 -9.70 -13.05
CA THR A 357 0.23 -10.79 -12.56
C THR A 357 1.64 -10.62 -13.12
N HIS A 358 2.64 -11.01 -12.33
CA HIS A 358 4.06 -10.92 -12.70
C HIS A 358 4.86 -12.00 -11.97
N SER A 359 6.17 -12.08 -12.26
CA SER A 359 7.03 -13.09 -11.64
C SER A 359 7.30 -12.79 -10.14
N PRO A 360 7.61 -13.81 -9.35
CA PRO A 360 8.00 -13.62 -7.94
C PRO A 360 9.42 -13.06 -7.78
N LYS A 361 10.21 -12.96 -8.86
CA LYS A 361 11.65 -12.63 -8.85
C LYS A 361 11.97 -11.29 -8.20
N ALA A 362 11.11 -10.30 -8.40
CA ALA A 362 11.28 -8.97 -7.84
C ALA A 362 10.69 -8.80 -6.42
N GLY A 363 9.96 -9.80 -5.90
CA GLY A 363 9.32 -9.72 -4.58
C GLY A 363 8.23 -8.63 -4.46
N GLN A 364 7.72 -8.09 -5.58
CA GLN A 364 6.86 -6.90 -5.58
C GLN A 364 5.36 -7.17 -5.56
N GLY A 365 4.91 -8.41 -5.85
CA GLY A 365 3.48 -8.71 -6.04
C GLY A 365 2.59 -8.29 -4.88
N MET A 366 2.88 -8.80 -3.70
CA MET A 366 2.14 -8.44 -2.49
C MET A 366 2.20 -6.93 -2.21
N ASN A 367 3.37 -6.31 -2.40
CA ASN A 367 3.60 -4.89 -2.14
C ASN A 367 2.73 -3.99 -3.03
N VAL A 368 2.72 -4.24 -4.35
CA VAL A 368 1.93 -3.43 -5.30
C VAL A 368 0.44 -3.69 -5.11
N SER A 369 0.02 -4.95 -4.83
CA SER A 369 -1.37 -5.29 -4.52
C SER A 369 -1.92 -4.50 -3.32
N MET A 370 -1.14 -4.38 -2.25
CA MET A 370 -1.52 -3.59 -1.07
C MET A 370 -1.56 -2.08 -1.39
N GLN A 371 -0.63 -1.59 -2.23
CA GLN A 371 -0.64 -0.19 -2.66
C GLN A 371 -1.85 0.16 -3.53
N ASP A 372 -2.34 -0.78 -4.37
CA ASP A 372 -3.58 -0.57 -5.13
C ASP A 372 -4.76 -0.32 -4.18
N ALA A 373 -4.89 -1.16 -3.17
CA ALA A 373 -5.93 -1.04 -2.18
C ALA A 373 -5.82 0.23 -1.33
N PHE A 374 -4.59 0.61 -0.94
CA PHE A 374 -4.34 1.82 -0.18
C PHE A 374 -4.68 3.10 -0.96
N ASN A 375 -4.43 3.08 -2.28
CA ASN A 375 -4.84 4.17 -3.18
C ASN A 375 -6.36 4.24 -3.36
N LEU A 376 -7.05 3.08 -3.51
CA LEU A 376 -8.50 3.05 -3.72
C LEU A 376 -9.28 3.40 -2.45
N GLY A 377 -8.84 2.93 -1.28
CA GLY A 377 -9.62 2.98 -0.04
C GLY A 377 -9.92 4.40 0.43
N TRP A 378 -8.94 5.33 0.41
CA TRP A 378 -9.20 6.72 0.78
C TRP A 378 -10.12 7.43 -0.22
N LYS A 379 -10.08 7.06 -1.51
CA LYS A 379 -10.96 7.62 -2.54
C LYS A 379 -12.39 7.15 -2.33
N LEU A 380 -12.61 5.86 -2.08
CA LEU A 380 -13.93 5.31 -1.73
C LEU A 380 -14.50 5.98 -0.48
N MET A 381 -13.69 6.07 0.59
CA MET A 381 -14.08 6.77 1.82
C MET A 381 -14.49 8.22 1.56
N SER A 382 -13.70 8.96 0.78
CA SER A 382 -13.98 10.37 0.49
C SER A 382 -15.27 10.55 -0.31
N VAL A 383 -15.55 9.66 -1.25
CA VAL A 383 -16.80 9.66 -2.03
C VAL A 383 -18.00 9.26 -1.17
N LEU A 384 -17.90 8.16 -0.41
CA LEU A 384 -19.00 7.66 0.44
C LEU A 384 -19.38 8.64 1.55
N ARG A 385 -18.42 9.42 2.04
CA ARG A 385 -18.68 10.47 3.01
C ARG A 385 -19.08 11.82 2.38
N GLY A 386 -19.28 11.87 1.05
CA GLY A 386 -19.69 13.07 0.32
C GLY A 386 -18.65 14.19 0.30
N ARG A 387 -17.37 13.87 0.54
CA ARG A 387 -16.25 14.83 0.49
C ARG A 387 -15.75 15.08 -0.93
N CYS A 388 -15.92 14.09 -1.82
CA CYS A 388 -15.49 14.16 -3.22
C CYS A 388 -16.59 13.62 -4.14
N PRO A 389 -16.66 14.07 -5.40
CA PRO A 389 -17.60 13.52 -6.37
C PRO A 389 -17.20 12.09 -6.78
N PRO A 390 -18.17 11.21 -7.13
CA PRO A 390 -17.89 9.84 -7.56
C PRO A 390 -16.94 9.74 -8.76
N SER A 391 -16.86 10.76 -9.61
CA SER A 391 -15.90 10.82 -10.73
C SER A 391 -14.43 10.82 -10.29
N LEU A 392 -14.13 11.06 -9.01
CA LEU A 392 -12.79 10.88 -8.43
C LEU A 392 -12.29 9.46 -8.61
N LEU A 393 -13.17 8.45 -8.55
CA LEU A 393 -12.82 7.05 -8.56
C LEU A 393 -12.18 6.59 -9.88
N HIS A 394 -12.42 7.30 -11.00
CA HIS A 394 -11.69 7.04 -12.26
C HIS A 394 -10.18 7.20 -12.13
N THR A 395 -9.72 8.03 -11.20
CA THR A 395 -8.28 8.24 -10.96
C THR A 395 -7.58 6.99 -10.41
N TYR A 396 -8.32 6.04 -9.82
CA TYR A 396 -7.75 4.77 -9.36
C TYR A 396 -7.15 3.97 -10.52
N SER A 397 -7.98 3.66 -11.51
CA SER A 397 -7.55 2.90 -12.68
C SER A 397 -6.43 3.63 -13.44
N ALA A 398 -6.54 4.95 -13.61
CA ALA A 398 -5.54 5.76 -14.31
C ALA A 398 -4.16 5.71 -13.62
N GLU A 399 -4.13 5.90 -12.29
CA GLU A 399 -2.89 5.92 -11.51
C GLU A 399 -2.28 4.52 -11.39
N ARG A 400 -3.07 3.51 -10.98
CA ARG A 400 -2.54 2.19 -10.60
C ARG A 400 -2.19 1.30 -11.80
N ARG A 401 -2.94 1.43 -12.90
CA ARG A 401 -2.60 0.69 -14.12
C ARG A 401 -1.26 1.12 -14.71
N ALA A 402 -0.93 2.42 -14.66
CA ALA A 402 0.37 2.91 -15.11
C ALA A 402 1.51 2.25 -14.32
N ILE A 403 1.40 2.21 -12.98
CA ILE A 403 2.38 1.57 -12.10
C ILE A 403 2.48 0.06 -12.32
N ALA A 404 1.34 -0.61 -12.50
CA ALA A 404 1.34 -2.06 -12.81
C ALA A 404 2.02 -2.35 -14.16
N LYS A 405 1.86 -1.47 -15.15
CA LYS A 405 2.58 -1.60 -16.42
C LYS A 405 4.08 -1.45 -16.25
N GLU A 406 4.54 -0.44 -15.52
CA GLU A 406 5.96 -0.25 -15.20
C GLU A 406 6.54 -1.47 -14.48
N LEU A 407 5.78 -2.08 -13.55
CA LEU A 407 6.17 -3.31 -12.87
C LEU A 407 6.38 -4.47 -13.84
N ILE A 408 5.44 -4.67 -14.77
CA ILE A 408 5.53 -5.75 -15.75
C ILE A 408 6.70 -5.53 -16.72
N ASP A 409 6.91 -4.29 -17.17
CA ASP A 409 8.02 -3.94 -18.06
C ASP A 409 9.37 -4.20 -17.35
N PHE A 410 9.52 -3.77 -16.10
CA PHE A 410 10.69 -4.09 -15.27
C PHE A 410 10.90 -5.60 -15.08
N ASP A 411 9.84 -6.34 -14.74
CA ASP A 411 9.92 -7.79 -14.52
C ASP A 411 10.35 -8.53 -15.79
N ARG A 412 9.93 -8.07 -16.98
CA ARG A 412 10.38 -8.60 -18.28
C ARG A 412 11.87 -8.39 -18.50
N GLU A 413 12.36 -7.17 -18.27
CA GLU A 413 13.79 -6.86 -18.40
C GLU A 413 14.63 -7.67 -17.42
N TRP A 414 14.19 -7.77 -16.16
CA TRP A 414 14.86 -8.55 -15.12
C TRP A 414 14.88 -10.04 -15.45
N ALA A 415 13.76 -10.59 -15.91
CA ALA A 415 13.67 -11.99 -16.33
C ALA A 415 14.56 -12.30 -17.53
N ALA A 416 14.61 -11.41 -18.52
CA ALA A 416 15.47 -11.58 -19.69
C ALA A 416 16.96 -11.56 -19.33
N MET A 417 17.36 -10.68 -18.40
CA MET A 417 18.76 -10.59 -17.94
C MET A 417 19.22 -11.84 -17.20
N LEU A 418 18.35 -12.44 -16.40
CA LEU A 418 18.67 -13.69 -15.68
C LEU A 418 18.66 -14.92 -16.61
N ALA A 419 17.93 -14.87 -17.73
CA ALA A 419 17.78 -15.97 -18.68
C ALA A 419 18.91 -16.08 -19.73
N THR A 420 19.75 -15.06 -19.90
CA THR A 420 20.83 -15.03 -20.91
C THR A 420 21.95 -16.07 -20.68
N THR A 421 21.80 -16.94 -19.70
CA THR A 421 22.81 -17.96 -19.35
C THR A 421 22.71 -19.28 -20.13
N HIS A 422 21.64 -19.50 -20.93
CA HIS A 422 21.41 -20.84 -21.51
C HIS A 422 21.51 -20.98 -23.06
N GLU A 423 21.39 -19.90 -23.82
CA GLU A 423 21.36 -20.03 -25.30
C GLU A 423 22.73 -19.88 -25.98
N ASP A 424 23.72 -19.21 -25.36
CA ASP A 424 25.03 -18.94 -25.96
C ASP A 424 26.22 -19.54 -25.21
N GLY A 425 26.02 -20.41 -24.22
CA GLY A 425 27.13 -21.06 -23.46
C GLY A 425 27.98 -20.09 -22.61
N GLY A 426 27.56 -18.85 -22.45
CA GLY A 426 28.22 -17.85 -21.63
C GLY A 426 27.41 -17.57 -20.34
N ALA A 427 28.05 -17.70 -19.19
CA ALA A 427 27.43 -17.26 -17.91
C ALA A 427 27.10 -15.77 -17.98
N ALA A 428 25.94 -15.37 -17.46
CA ALA A 428 25.62 -13.95 -17.30
C ALA A 428 26.73 -13.26 -16.51
N ASP A 429 27.17 -12.10 -17.00
CA ASP A 429 28.24 -11.34 -16.34
C ASP A 429 27.75 -10.90 -14.93
N PRO A 430 28.35 -11.46 -13.85
CA PRO A 430 27.92 -11.13 -12.48
C PRO A 430 27.98 -9.63 -12.18
N ALA A 431 28.92 -8.90 -12.80
CA ALA A 431 29.06 -7.47 -12.64
C ALA A 431 27.88 -6.71 -13.26
N LYS A 432 27.35 -7.19 -14.40
CA LYS A 432 26.14 -6.61 -15.01
C LYS A 432 24.91 -6.86 -14.16
N THR A 433 24.74 -8.07 -13.63
CA THR A 433 23.62 -8.43 -12.74
C THR A 433 23.65 -7.57 -11.48
N GLN A 434 24.83 -7.43 -10.85
CA GLN A 434 25.01 -6.56 -9.67
C GLN A 434 24.73 -5.09 -9.98
N SER A 435 25.27 -4.56 -11.08
CA SER A 435 25.05 -3.18 -11.52
C SER A 435 23.57 -2.88 -11.78
N TYR A 436 22.85 -3.82 -12.41
CA TYR A 436 21.42 -3.70 -12.66
C TYR A 436 20.62 -3.71 -11.35
N PHE A 437 20.97 -4.59 -10.41
CA PHE A 437 20.33 -4.65 -9.09
C PHE A 437 20.45 -3.31 -8.35
N VAL A 438 21.65 -2.73 -8.32
CA VAL A 438 21.90 -1.42 -7.70
C VAL A 438 21.11 -0.31 -8.40
N LYS A 439 21.14 -0.28 -9.74
CA LYS A 439 20.43 0.72 -10.54
C LYS A 439 18.92 0.72 -10.28
N HIS A 440 18.33 -0.43 -10.04
CA HIS A 440 16.88 -0.58 -9.81
C HIS A 440 16.50 -0.74 -8.33
N GLY A 441 17.43 -0.48 -7.39
CA GLY A 441 17.20 -0.61 -5.95
C GLY A 441 16.02 0.21 -5.42
N ARG A 442 15.78 1.41 -5.96
CA ARG A 442 14.59 2.22 -5.60
C ARG A 442 13.28 1.58 -6.05
N TYR A 443 13.32 0.84 -7.14
CA TYR A 443 12.15 0.12 -7.63
C TYR A 443 11.83 -1.07 -6.73
N THR A 444 12.82 -1.91 -6.40
CA THR A 444 12.66 -3.05 -5.49
C THR A 444 12.32 -2.64 -4.06
N ALA A 445 12.74 -1.45 -3.63
CA ALA A 445 12.31 -0.84 -2.36
C ALA A 445 10.86 -0.30 -2.39
N GLY A 446 10.19 -0.33 -3.56
CA GLY A 446 8.83 0.19 -3.75
C GLY A 446 8.73 1.72 -3.74
N THR A 447 9.86 2.43 -3.82
CA THR A 447 9.94 3.90 -3.68
C THR A 447 10.04 4.65 -5.00
N ALA A 448 10.13 3.94 -6.13
CA ALA A 448 10.25 4.54 -7.47
C ALA A 448 8.92 5.06 -8.04
N THR A 449 7.77 4.64 -7.48
CA THR A 449 6.45 5.06 -7.96
C THR A 449 6.31 6.57 -7.98
N ARG A 450 5.91 7.11 -9.13
CA ARG A 450 5.62 8.54 -9.32
C ARG A 450 4.34 8.72 -10.13
N TYR A 451 3.34 9.38 -9.55
CA TYR A 451 2.12 9.76 -10.25
C TYR A 451 2.33 10.97 -11.13
N THR A 452 1.77 10.94 -12.32
CA THR A 452 1.81 12.07 -13.26
C THR A 452 0.85 13.20 -12.84
N PRO A 453 1.04 14.43 -13.30
CA PRO A 453 0.13 15.53 -13.04
C PRO A 453 -1.32 15.18 -13.40
N SER A 454 -2.23 15.49 -12.48
CA SER A 454 -3.66 15.19 -12.57
C SER A 454 -4.44 16.13 -11.65
N ARG A 455 -5.75 15.91 -11.49
CA ARG A 455 -6.52 16.64 -10.45
C ARG A 455 -6.04 16.37 -9.01
N LEU A 456 -5.34 15.25 -8.78
CA LEU A 456 -4.82 14.82 -7.46
C LEU A 456 -3.33 15.06 -7.29
N THR A 457 -2.63 15.38 -8.36
CA THR A 457 -1.18 15.59 -8.35
C THR A 457 -0.90 16.86 -9.17
N GLY A 458 -0.40 17.89 -8.51
CA GLY A 458 -0.11 19.18 -9.12
C GLY A 458 1.07 19.15 -10.09
N GLY A 459 1.35 20.28 -10.69
CA GLY A 459 2.55 20.48 -11.49
C GLY A 459 3.83 20.60 -10.64
N SER A 460 4.97 20.59 -11.31
CA SER A 460 6.31 20.71 -10.69
C SER A 460 6.90 22.13 -10.75
N ASP A 461 6.08 23.15 -10.99
CA ASP A 461 6.54 24.55 -11.18
C ASP A 461 7.35 25.08 -10.00
N HIS A 462 7.02 24.63 -8.79
CA HIS A 462 7.69 25.03 -7.54
C HIS A 462 8.54 23.91 -6.91
N GLN A 463 8.92 22.87 -7.68
CA GLN A 463 9.69 21.74 -7.17
C GLN A 463 11.04 22.16 -6.55
N HIS A 464 11.64 23.24 -7.04
CA HIS A 464 12.90 23.81 -6.54
C HIS A 464 12.83 24.26 -5.07
N LEU A 465 11.62 24.46 -4.50
CA LEU A 465 11.44 24.81 -3.09
C LEU A 465 11.61 23.60 -2.13
N ALA A 466 11.51 22.37 -2.67
CA ALA A 466 11.67 21.15 -1.89
C ALA A 466 12.08 19.99 -2.85
N GLU A 467 13.32 20.02 -3.33
CA GLU A 467 13.82 19.10 -4.37
C GLU A 467 13.69 17.62 -4.00
N GLY A 468 13.88 17.29 -2.72
CA GLY A 468 13.80 15.92 -2.20
C GLY A 468 12.37 15.47 -1.81
N LEU A 469 11.35 16.35 -1.91
CA LEU A 469 9.92 16.03 -1.75
C LEU A 469 9.22 16.12 -3.11
N VAL A 470 9.54 15.17 -3.97
CA VAL A 470 9.15 15.17 -5.40
C VAL A 470 7.64 15.02 -5.56
N VAL A 471 7.00 15.95 -6.29
CA VAL A 471 5.57 15.88 -6.62
C VAL A 471 5.26 14.59 -7.39
N GLY A 472 4.23 13.89 -6.94
CA GLY A 472 3.83 12.58 -7.46
C GLY A 472 4.55 11.38 -6.83
N ALA A 473 5.69 11.59 -6.15
CA ALA A 473 6.39 10.53 -5.42
C ALA A 473 5.90 10.45 -3.97
N ARG A 474 6.26 9.36 -3.28
CA ARG A 474 5.93 9.21 -1.86
C ARG A 474 6.54 10.32 -1.01
N PHE A 475 5.89 10.67 0.09
CA PHE A 475 6.44 11.61 1.07
C PHE A 475 7.70 11.01 1.70
N HIS A 476 8.86 11.53 1.32
CA HIS A 476 10.14 11.05 1.79
C HIS A 476 10.47 11.62 3.16
N SER A 477 10.08 10.90 4.20
CA SER A 477 10.24 11.27 5.62
C SER A 477 11.69 11.55 6.00
N ALA A 478 11.88 12.38 7.04
CA ALA A 478 13.17 12.63 7.66
C ALA A 478 12.96 12.94 9.16
N PRO A 479 14.02 12.86 9.99
CA PRO A 479 13.95 13.19 11.41
C PRO A 479 13.59 14.66 11.65
N VAL A 480 12.79 14.89 12.69
CA VAL A 480 12.42 16.19 13.23
C VAL A 480 12.26 16.10 14.74
N ILE A 481 12.28 17.22 15.44
CA ILE A 481 12.03 17.31 16.88
C ILE A 481 10.64 17.92 17.11
N ARG A 482 9.75 17.24 17.84
CA ARG A 482 8.46 17.81 18.22
C ARG A 482 8.66 18.92 19.26
N LEU A 483 8.09 20.11 19.01
CA LEU A 483 8.32 21.30 19.84
C LEU A 483 7.82 21.11 21.29
N ALA A 484 6.67 20.50 21.47
CA ALA A 484 5.99 20.43 22.75
C ALA A 484 6.75 19.64 23.84
N ASP A 485 7.50 18.61 23.48
CA ASP A 485 8.14 17.67 24.41
C ASP A 485 9.54 17.25 24.00
N ALA A 486 10.11 17.90 22.98
CA ALA A 486 11.43 17.62 22.42
C ALA A 486 11.60 16.16 21.93
N LYS A 487 10.49 15.45 21.61
CA LYS A 487 10.53 14.08 21.13
C LYS A 487 11.08 14.02 19.70
N PRO A 488 12.18 13.27 19.45
CA PRO A 488 12.62 13.00 18.08
C PRO A 488 11.65 12.04 17.41
N VAL A 489 11.21 12.37 16.19
CA VAL A 489 10.30 11.56 15.39
C VAL A 489 10.68 11.66 13.92
N HIS A 490 10.27 10.69 13.11
CA HIS A 490 10.26 10.84 11.66
C HIS A 490 8.97 11.54 11.24
N LEU A 491 9.06 12.60 10.42
CA LEU A 491 7.90 13.42 10.07
C LEU A 491 6.81 12.61 9.34
N GLY A 492 7.17 11.61 8.55
CA GLY A 492 6.23 10.72 7.87
C GLY A 492 5.33 9.91 8.81
N HIS A 493 5.73 9.72 10.08
CA HIS A 493 4.95 8.99 11.07
C HIS A 493 3.62 9.65 11.42
N VAL A 494 3.45 10.94 11.12
CA VAL A 494 2.17 11.63 11.36
C VAL A 494 1.17 11.44 10.21
N VAL A 495 1.56 10.75 9.13
CA VAL A 495 0.68 10.48 7.98
C VAL A 495 0.07 9.09 8.15
N GLY A 496 -0.97 8.98 8.98
CA GLY A 496 -1.70 7.74 9.23
C GLY A 496 -2.68 7.37 8.11
N ALA A 497 -3.17 6.12 8.14
CA ALA A 497 -4.20 5.59 7.22
C ALA A 497 -5.62 6.07 7.62
N ASP A 498 -5.79 7.36 7.87
CA ASP A 498 -6.98 7.99 8.41
C ASP A 498 -7.81 8.80 7.39
N GLY A 499 -7.41 8.73 6.12
CA GLY A 499 -8.10 9.40 5.02
C GLY A 499 -7.94 10.92 4.96
N ARG A 500 -7.11 11.53 5.80
CA ARG A 500 -6.89 12.98 5.83
C ARG A 500 -5.75 13.38 4.89
N PHE A 501 -5.92 14.51 4.22
CA PHE A 501 -4.81 15.21 3.60
C PHE A 501 -3.92 15.85 4.67
N ARG A 502 -2.61 15.99 4.38
CA ARG A 502 -1.67 16.75 5.22
C ARG A 502 -1.19 17.99 4.46
N ILE A 503 -1.16 19.11 5.16
CA ILE A 503 -0.46 20.31 4.72
C ILE A 503 0.72 20.49 5.67
N PHE A 504 1.93 20.25 5.17
CA PHE A 504 3.15 20.56 5.89
C PHE A 504 3.61 21.96 5.50
N ILE A 505 3.72 22.85 6.48
CA ILE A 505 4.29 24.19 6.33
C ILE A 505 5.76 24.08 6.77
N PHE A 506 6.68 24.09 5.84
CA PHE A 506 8.09 24.26 6.13
C PHE A 506 8.34 25.77 6.25
N ALA A 507 8.55 26.23 7.46
CA ALA A 507 8.70 27.66 7.74
C ALA A 507 10.01 28.22 7.23
N GLY A 508 10.05 29.52 6.93
CA GLY A 508 11.29 30.25 6.77
C GLY A 508 11.96 30.58 8.10
N SER A 509 13.16 31.15 8.05
CA SER A 509 13.98 31.50 9.23
C SER A 509 13.46 32.70 10.04
N GLY A 510 12.45 33.42 9.55
CA GLY A 510 11.84 34.57 10.25
C GLY A 510 11.19 34.20 11.58
N ASP A 511 10.99 35.21 12.44
CA ASP A 511 10.30 35.03 13.71
C ASP A 511 8.85 34.60 13.49
N PRO A 512 8.43 33.39 13.92
CA PRO A 512 7.06 32.91 13.78
C PRO A 512 6.03 33.73 14.57
N ALA A 513 6.45 34.48 15.59
CA ALA A 513 5.62 35.35 16.39
C ALA A 513 5.30 36.68 15.67
N ALA A 514 6.11 37.08 14.71
CA ALA A 514 5.88 38.30 13.96
C ALA A 514 4.54 38.29 13.22
N ARG A 515 3.81 39.41 13.25
CA ARG A 515 2.49 39.52 12.61
C ARG A 515 2.54 39.34 11.09
N ASP A 516 3.66 39.68 10.48
CA ASP A 516 3.91 39.55 9.04
C ASP A 516 4.65 38.26 8.66
N SER A 517 4.81 37.31 9.60
CA SER A 517 5.40 36.02 9.25
C SER A 517 4.52 35.25 8.25
N GLY A 518 5.16 34.63 7.26
CA GLY A 518 4.46 33.83 6.24
C GLY A 518 3.60 32.71 6.83
N VAL A 519 4.14 32.02 7.86
CA VAL A 519 3.41 30.97 8.58
C VAL A 519 2.15 31.50 9.25
N ARG A 520 2.21 32.67 9.92
CA ARG A 520 1.05 33.27 10.57
C ARG A 520 -0.01 33.66 9.56
N ARG A 521 0.36 34.38 8.48
CA ARG A 521 -0.59 34.75 7.41
C ARG A 521 -1.26 33.52 6.79
N LEU A 522 -0.52 32.46 6.53
CA LEU A 522 -1.09 31.21 6.01
C LEU A 522 -2.04 30.56 7.03
N CYS A 523 -1.65 30.48 8.29
CA CYS A 523 -2.49 29.91 9.34
C CYS A 523 -3.78 30.72 9.55
N ASP A 524 -3.71 32.06 9.52
CA ASP A 524 -4.86 32.95 9.63
C ASP A 524 -5.79 32.78 8.41
N PHE A 525 -5.23 32.70 7.18
CA PHE A 525 -6.01 32.36 5.98
C PHE A 525 -6.72 31.03 6.13
N LEU A 526 -6.00 29.98 6.54
CA LEU A 526 -6.54 28.63 6.68
C LEU A 526 -7.60 28.52 7.77
N ALA A 527 -7.47 29.27 8.86
CA ALA A 527 -8.41 29.25 9.99
C ALA A 527 -9.67 30.10 9.74
N GLU A 528 -9.55 31.26 9.08
CA GLU A 528 -10.58 32.30 9.11
C GLU A 528 -11.20 32.58 7.74
N SER A 529 -10.46 32.46 6.65
CA SER A 529 -10.95 32.82 5.32
C SER A 529 -12.09 31.91 4.84
N PRO A 530 -13.20 32.44 4.33
CA PRO A 530 -14.23 31.63 3.66
C PRO A 530 -13.71 30.85 2.44
N GLY A 531 -12.63 31.31 1.79
CA GLY A 531 -11.95 30.63 0.70
C GLY A 531 -10.97 29.55 1.14
N SER A 532 -10.76 29.38 2.44
CA SER A 532 -9.86 28.37 3.00
C SER A 532 -10.35 26.96 2.72
N PRO A 533 -9.46 26.03 2.27
CA PRO A 533 -9.85 24.64 2.07
C PRO A 533 -10.29 23.96 3.39
N ILE A 534 -9.73 24.36 4.53
CA ILE A 534 -10.15 23.82 5.83
C ILE A 534 -11.59 24.19 6.13
N ARG A 535 -11.93 25.46 6.03
CA ARG A 535 -13.29 25.97 6.31
C ARG A 535 -14.32 25.41 5.32
N LYS A 536 -13.92 25.28 4.06
CA LYS A 536 -14.80 24.87 2.97
C LYS A 536 -15.14 23.37 3.01
N TYR A 537 -14.19 22.53 3.45
CA TYR A 537 -14.30 21.07 3.36
C TYR A 537 -14.45 20.35 4.69
N THR A 538 -14.36 21.07 5.83
CA THR A 538 -14.68 20.53 7.15
C THR A 538 -16.14 20.86 7.49
N ARG A 539 -16.90 19.87 7.95
CA ARG A 539 -18.31 20.10 8.37
C ARG A 539 -18.38 20.94 9.63
N PRO A 540 -19.42 21.77 9.77
CA PRO A 540 -19.68 22.44 11.03
C PRO A 540 -19.77 21.44 12.19
N GLY A 541 -19.06 21.72 13.28
CA GLY A 541 -19.00 20.85 14.46
C GLY A 541 -18.01 19.67 14.42
N GLU A 542 -17.38 19.41 13.28
CA GLU A 542 -16.22 18.49 13.23
C GLU A 542 -14.95 19.23 13.68
N ASP A 543 -13.96 18.46 14.21
CA ASP A 543 -12.64 19.01 14.52
C ASP A 543 -12.01 19.62 13.26
N ILE A 544 -11.34 20.75 13.41
CA ILE A 544 -10.81 21.56 12.31
C ILE A 544 -9.85 20.78 11.39
N ASP A 545 -9.23 19.74 11.90
CA ASP A 545 -8.29 18.87 11.19
C ASP A 545 -8.88 17.50 10.78
N SER A 546 -10.19 17.35 10.80
CA SER A 546 -10.87 16.08 10.46
C SER A 546 -10.74 15.68 8.98
N VAL A 547 -10.46 16.63 8.09
CA VAL A 547 -10.33 16.42 6.64
C VAL A 547 -8.92 16.78 6.14
N ILE A 548 -8.42 17.94 6.57
CA ILE A 548 -7.09 18.45 6.20
C ILE A 548 -6.35 18.77 7.51
N ASP A 549 -5.26 18.07 7.76
CA ASP A 549 -4.44 18.20 8.97
C ASP A 549 -3.21 19.07 8.65
N VAL A 550 -3.12 20.24 9.27
CA VAL A 550 -2.03 21.21 9.08
C VAL A 550 -0.98 21.01 10.14
N ARG A 551 0.28 20.94 9.71
CA ARG A 551 1.45 20.79 10.58
C ARG A 551 2.56 21.71 10.12
N ALA A 552 3.38 22.21 11.04
CA ALA A 552 4.49 23.10 10.71
C ALA A 552 5.83 22.50 11.15
N VAL A 553 6.87 22.75 10.36
CA VAL A 553 8.26 22.39 10.64
C VAL A 553 9.08 23.67 10.56
N PHE A 554 9.74 24.04 11.65
CA PHE A 554 10.56 25.25 11.76
C PHE A 554 12.04 24.93 11.60
N PRO A 555 12.82 25.78 10.90
CA PRO A 555 14.26 25.59 10.75
C PRO A 555 15.03 25.87 12.02
N GLN A 556 14.45 26.61 12.98
CA GLN A 556 15.06 26.93 14.26
C GLN A 556 15.10 25.72 15.19
N PRO A 557 16.10 25.60 16.06
CA PRO A 557 16.11 24.62 17.14
C PRO A 557 14.90 24.79 18.08
N HIS A 558 14.33 23.69 18.57
CA HIS A 558 13.16 23.69 19.43
C HIS A 558 13.31 24.55 20.72
N ARG A 559 14.53 24.76 21.22
CA ARG A 559 14.81 25.58 22.42
C ARG A 559 14.79 27.08 22.17
N GLU A 560 14.76 27.48 20.91
CA GLU A 560 14.72 28.89 20.49
C GLU A 560 13.30 29.37 20.17
N LEU A 561 12.33 28.43 20.18
CA LEU A 561 10.93 28.72 19.86
C LEU A 561 10.04 28.62 21.09
N ALA A 562 9.16 29.60 21.25
CA ALA A 562 8.11 29.62 22.29
C ALA A 562 6.80 29.04 21.72
N ILE A 563 6.27 27.99 22.34
CA ILE A 563 5.05 27.34 21.86
C ILE A 563 3.83 28.25 21.95
N GLU A 564 3.80 29.16 22.95
CA GLU A 564 2.75 30.16 23.14
C GLU A 564 2.72 31.26 22.07
N ALA A 565 3.81 31.39 21.32
CA ALA A 565 3.90 32.34 20.20
C ALA A 565 3.34 31.76 18.88
N MET A 566 3.05 30.47 18.84
CA MET A 566 2.61 29.78 17.62
C MET A 566 1.18 30.15 17.22
N PRO A 567 0.86 30.16 15.92
CA PRO A 567 -0.51 30.36 15.43
C PRO A 567 -1.51 29.36 16.04
N ALA A 568 -2.71 29.83 16.39
CA ALA A 568 -3.75 29.01 17.03
C ALA A 568 -4.18 27.79 16.19
N LEU A 569 -4.08 27.85 14.86
CA LEU A 569 -4.36 26.72 13.98
C LEU A 569 -3.42 25.52 14.23
N LEU A 570 -2.19 25.78 14.67
CA LEU A 570 -1.20 24.76 15.01
C LEU A 570 -1.33 24.22 16.44
N LEU A 571 -2.23 24.82 17.24
CA LEU A 571 -2.59 24.42 18.60
C LEU A 571 -4.11 24.26 18.71
N PRO A 572 -4.75 23.49 17.82
CA PRO A 572 -6.21 23.43 17.75
C PRO A 572 -6.79 22.81 19.01
N ARG A 573 -7.99 23.28 19.37
CA ARG A 573 -8.77 22.69 20.46
C ARG A 573 -9.72 21.65 19.88
N LYS A 574 -9.76 20.45 20.47
CA LYS A 574 -10.40 19.26 19.94
C LYS A 574 -11.27 18.57 20.98
N GLY A 575 -12.23 17.79 20.48
CA GLY A 575 -13.11 16.98 21.29
C GLY A 575 -14.02 17.78 22.22
N ARG A 576 -14.82 17.08 23.04
CA ARG A 576 -15.84 17.69 23.89
C ARG A 576 -15.31 18.65 24.98
N TYR A 577 -14.06 18.47 25.38
CA TYR A 577 -13.43 19.32 26.41
C TYR A 577 -12.60 20.46 25.82
N GLY A 578 -12.45 20.55 24.50
CA GLY A 578 -11.60 21.55 23.86
C GLY A 578 -10.14 21.42 24.28
N LEU A 579 -9.62 20.17 24.35
CA LEU A 579 -8.23 19.89 24.70
C LEU A 579 -7.31 20.38 23.59
N CYS A 580 -6.20 21.01 23.98
CA CYS A 580 -5.21 21.50 23.02
C CYS A 580 -4.40 20.35 22.45
N ASP A 581 -4.28 20.29 21.11
CA ASP A 581 -3.39 19.38 20.42
C ASP A 581 -2.00 20.02 20.27
N TYR A 582 -1.02 19.51 21.00
CA TYR A 582 0.35 20.00 21.01
C TYR A 582 1.29 19.27 20.01
N GLU A 583 0.77 18.35 19.18
CA GLU A 583 1.57 17.46 18.36
C GLU A 583 1.71 17.90 16.87
N LYS A 584 1.41 19.18 16.57
CA LYS A 584 1.42 19.66 15.18
C LYS A 584 2.63 20.49 14.80
N ILE A 585 3.53 20.75 15.75
CA ILE A 585 4.68 21.65 15.56
C ILE A 585 5.97 20.88 15.75
N PHE A 586 6.84 21.01 14.77
CA PHE A 586 8.13 20.34 14.72
C PHE A 586 9.24 21.34 14.42
N CYS A 587 10.46 20.97 14.75
CA CYS A 587 11.68 21.73 14.52
C CYS A 587 12.70 20.87 13.78
N ALA A 588 13.65 21.54 13.14
CA ALA A 588 14.78 20.87 12.52
C ALA A 588 15.57 20.03 13.53
N GLU A 589 16.13 18.90 13.08
CA GLU A 589 17.10 18.12 13.85
C GLU A 589 18.38 18.98 14.03
N PRO A 590 18.97 19.07 15.24
CA PRO A 590 20.20 19.84 15.45
C PRO A 590 21.40 19.32 14.64
N ASP A 591 21.44 18.02 14.35
CA ASP A 591 22.45 17.45 13.45
C ASP A 591 22.12 17.78 12.00
N SER A 592 22.89 18.67 11.40
CA SER A 592 22.68 19.13 10.02
C SER A 592 22.76 18.03 8.97
N SER A 593 23.44 16.91 9.25
CA SER A 593 23.49 15.76 8.33
C SER A 593 22.18 14.96 8.30
N ARG A 594 21.33 15.11 9.31
CA ARG A 594 20.04 14.43 9.48
C ARG A 594 18.83 15.36 9.37
N ASP A 595 19.07 16.64 9.23
CA ASP A 595 18.05 17.67 9.18
C ASP A 595 17.19 17.59 7.92
N ILE A 596 15.89 17.68 8.08
CA ILE A 596 14.91 17.56 6.99
C ILE A 596 15.08 18.64 5.91
N PHE A 597 15.41 19.88 6.28
CA PHE A 597 15.61 20.96 5.29
C PHE A 597 16.78 20.62 4.36
N THR A 598 17.90 20.20 4.93
CA THR A 598 19.08 19.79 4.16
C THR A 598 18.80 18.52 3.35
N LEU A 599 18.24 17.47 3.97
CA LEU A 599 17.98 16.19 3.31
C LEU A 599 16.94 16.28 2.19
N ARG A 600 16.04 17.24 2.24
CA ARG A 600 14.96 17.41 1.27
C ARG A 600 15.11 18.65 0.39
N GLY A 601 16.25 19.34 0.48
CA GLY A 601 16.54 20.52 -0.33
C GLY A 601 15.50 21.62 -0.14
N ILE A 602 15.09 21.89 1.10
CA ILE A 602 14.11 22.91 1.45
C ILE A 602 14.88 24.19 1.83
N ASP A 603 14.51 25.30 1.18
CA ASP A 603 15.11 26.60 1.49
C ASP A 603 14.68 27.07 2.88
N ARG A 604 15.66 27.34 3.75
CA ARG A 604 15.43 27.77 5.13
C ARG A 604 14.95 29.22 5.27
N GLU A 605 15.22 30.06 4.26
CA GLU A 605 14.82 31.47 4.32
C GLU A 605 13.37 31.66 3.88
N THR A 606 12.98 31.02 2.81
CA THR A 606 11.65 31.18 2.20
C THR A 606 10.66 30.12 2.65
N GLY A 607 11.11 28.89 2.91
CA GLY A 607 10.24 27.77 3.21
C GLY A 607 9.28 27.40 2.08
N CYS A 608 8.35 26.49 2.36
CA CYS A 608 7.32 26.09 1.39
C CYS A 608 6.12 25.40 2.03
N ILE A 609 5.05 25.21 1.26
CA ILE A 609 3.92 24.34 1.58
C ILE A 609 4.10 23.02 0.82
N VAL A 610 3.95 21.89 1.51
CA VAL A 610 3.90 20.57 0.90
C VAL A 610 2.57 19.91 1.23
N VAL A 611 1.77 19.62 0.21
CA VAL A 611 0.52 18.91 0.35
C VAL A 611 0.78 17.41 0.15
N VAL A 612 0.32 16.60 1.11
CA VAL A 612 0.48 15.13 1.07
C VAL A 612 -0.90 14.49 1.08
N ARG A 613 -1.11 13.55 0.16
CA ARG A 613 -2.34 12.77 0.02
C ARG A 613 -2.49 11.74 1.14
N PRO A 614 -3.72 11.23 1.37
CA PRO A 614 -3.96 10.20 2.39
C PRO A 614 -3.18 8.89 2.17
N ASP A 615 -2.79 8.58 0.92
CA ASP A 615 -1.95 7.45 0.56
C ASP A 615 -0.44 7.76 0.61
N GLN A 616 -0.05 8.85 1.30
CA GLN A 616 1.33 9.27 1.57
C GLN A 616 2.12 9.72 0.33
N TYR A 617 1.47 10.20 -0.73
CA TYR A 617 2.14 10.78 -1.90
C TYR A 617 2.11 12.30 -1.85
N VAL A 618 3.22 12.93 -2.27
CA VAL A 618 3.31 14.39 -2.39
C VAL A 618 2.40 14.82 -3.53
N ALA A 619 1.39 15.61 -3.19
CA ALA A 619 0.42 16.10 -4.15
C ALA A 619 0.83 17.43 -4.78
N HIS A 620 1.42 18.33 -3.99
CA HIS A 620 1.82 19.64 -4.45
C HIS A 620 2.93 20.23 -3.59
N VAL A 621 3.77 21.09 -4.20
CA VAL A 621 4.74 21.97 -3.53
C VAL A 621 4.42 23.39 -3.95
N LEU A 622 4.27 24.32 -3.00
CA LEU A 622 3.87 25.71 -3.23
C LEU A 622 4.69 26.67 -2.36
N PRO A 623 4.92 27.92 -2.80
CA PRO A 623 5.35 29.00 -1.91
C PRO A 623 4.34 29.21 -0.75
N ILE A 624 4.83 29.68 0.41
CA ILE A 624 3.98 29.86 1.62
C ILE A 624 2.84 30.87 1.39
N ASP A 625 3.04 31.87 0.57
CA ASP A 625 2.10 32.95 0.26
C ASP A 625 1.10 32.64 -0.88
N GLU A 626 1.25 31.51 -1.56
CA GLU A 626 0.35 31.09 -2.66
C GLU A 626 -0.96 30.47 -2.15
N HIS A 627 -1.65 31.18 -1.25
CA HIS A 627 -2.91 30.76 -0.62
C HIS A 627 -4.00 30.43 -1.65
N GLY A 628 -4.09 31.23 -2.73
CA GLY A 628 -5.08 31.03 -3.79
C GLY A 628 -4.85 29.73 -4.56
N ARG A 629 -3.61 29.39 -4.86
CA ARG A 629 -3.26 28.11 -5.54
C ARG A 629 -3.54 26.91 -4.64
N LEU A 630 -3.23 27.02 -3.34
CA LEU A 630 -3.56 26.00 -2.37
C LEU A 630 -5.08 25.73 -2.32
N ALA A 631 -5.89 26.78 -2.26
CA ALA A 631 -7.35 26.67 -2.29
C ALA A 631 -7.84 26.03 -3.59
N SER A 632 -7.37 26.53 -4.74
CA SER A 632 -7.74 26.02 -6.07
C SER A 632 -7.39 24.56 -6.28
N TYR A 633 -6.29 24.07 -5.71
CA TYR A 633 -5.92 22.66 -5.77
C TYR A 633 -7.04 21.76 -5.18
N PHE A 634 -7.50 22.07 -3.96
CA PHE A 634 -8.58 21.32 -3.32
C PHE A 634 -9.94 21.52 -4.01
N ASP A 635 -10.22 22.71 -4.55
CA ASP A 635 -11.43 22.98 -5.33
C ASP A 635 -11.56 22.10 -6.59
N GLY A 636 -10.45 21.63 -7.10
CA GLY A 636 -10.40 20.75 -8.27
C GLY A 636 -11.04 19.38 -8.08
N PHE A 637 -11.23 18.91 -6.83
CA PHE A 637 -11.73 17.57 -6.57
C PHE A 637 -12.55 17.41 -5.29
N MET A 638 -12.63 18.39 -4.39
CA MET A 638 -13.43 18.30 -3.17
C MET A 638 -14.77 19.01 -3.30
N LEU A 639 -15.76 18.54 -2.53
CA LEU A 639 -17.09 19.11 -2.47
C LEU A 639 -17.25 19.93 -1.17
N PRO A 640 -17.70 21.21 -1.24
CA PRO A 640 -17.94 22.02 -0.07
C PRO A 640 -18.93 21.36 0.90
N GLN A 641 -18.68 21.51 2.22
CA GLN A 641 -19.45 20.90 3.31
C GLN A 641 -20.27 21.94 4.09
N GLY A 642 -21.00 22.85 3.39
CA GLY A 642 -21.84 23.87 4.03
C GLY A 642 -23.08 23.32 4.76
N GLU A 643 -23.73 24.17 5.58
CA GLU A 643 -25.03 23.88 6.22
C GLU A 643 -26.05 23.53 5.14
N GLY A 644 -26.61 22.32 5.18
CA GLY A 644 -27.67 21.87 4.26
C GLY A 644 -27.39 20.66 3.39
N ARG A 645 -26.18 20.14 3.33
CA ARG A 645 -25.93 18.80 2.74
C ARG A 645 -26.07 17.76 3.85
N SER A 646 -27.29 17.21 4.03
CA SER A 646 -27.47 15.91 4.66
C SER A 646 -26.59 14.88 3.93
N ARG A 647 -26.04 13.92 4.66
CA ARG A 647 -25.42 12.73 4.04
C ARG A 647 -26.40 12.21 2.98
N PRO A 648 -25.92 11.78 1.79
CA PRO A 648 -26.77 11.04 0.87
C PRO A 648 -27.40 9.89 1.68
N ASP A 649 -28.72 9.88 1.80
CA ASP A 649 -29.42 8.80 2.48
C ASP A 649 -29.01 7.47 1.81
N ALA A 650 -28.68 6.49 2.62
CA ALA A 650 -28.26 5.16 2.21
C ALA A 650 -29.47 4.34 1.67
N SER A 651 -30.29 4.93 0.82
CA SER A 651 -31.33 4.23 0.12
C SER A 651 -30.80 3.88 -1.29
N ILE A 652 -30.39 2.63 -1.46
CA ILE A 652 -30.31 2.02 -2.78
C ILE A 652 -31.73 2.12 -3.34
N SER A 653 -31.92 2.91 -4.41
CA SER A 653 -33.20 3.14 -5.04
C SER A 653 -33.93 1.82 -5.27
N SER A 654 -35.07 1.64 -4.65
CA SER A 654 -35.95 0.49 -4.79
C SER A 654 -36.73 0.55 -6.12
N ALA A 655 -36.03 0.69 -7.23
CA ALA A 655 -36.61 0.60 -8.56
C ALA A 655 -36.72 -0.88 -8.97
N SER A 656 -37.72 -1.59 -8.40
CA SER A 656 -38.44 -2.69 -9.04
C SER A 656 -39.40 -3.38 -8.05
N ARG A 657 -40.51 -2.73 -7.74
CA ARG A 657 -41.74 -3.43 -7.35
C ARG A 657 -42.89 -2.89 -8.18
N SER A 658 -43.09 -3.49 -9.35
CA SER A 658 -44.41 -3.65 -9.96
C SER A 658 -44.34 -4.69 -11.07
N VAL A 659 -44.54 -5.95 -10.74
CA VAL A 659 -45.32 -6.82 -11.61
C VAL A 659 -46.35 -7.45 -10.67
N ALA A 660 -47.57 -7.04 -10.93
CA ALA A 660 -48.77 -7.55 -10.30
C ALA A 660 -49.22 -8.87 -10.95
N VAL A 661 -49.88 -9.70 -10.11
CA VAL A 661 -50.75 -10.85 -10.36
C VAL A 661 -50.10 -12.12 -10.82
#